data_c39f48b0437ddf62e41bfa3c52145189
#
_entry.id   c39f48b0437ddf62e41bfa3c52145189
#
_cell.length_a   1.000
_cell.length_b   1.000
_cell.length_c   1.000
_cell.angle_alpha   90.00
_cell.angle_beta   90.00
_cell.angle_gamma   90.00
#
_symmetry.space_group_name_H-M   'P 1'
#
loop_
_entity.id
_entity.type
_entity.pdbx_description
1 polymer ?
#
loop_
_entity_poly.entity_id
_entity_poly.type
_entity_poly.pdbx_seq_one_letter_code
_entity_poly.pdbx_strand_id
1 'polypeptide(L)'
;MMTSRRTQFILPAILVSVLAILIFTAVVTAKNSHDETGSVRGAVVTVGPDGQSYNVPGAAVRLKRNVQVAETTANDAGEYAFTNVAPGDYVLEASAEGFKASSKPITVHTGEIVSENISLQVADITASVTVATAAEGVTVGDTPTDNSFKQKTLQTLPLPNEQLLEAVPLVPGVVRGPDGQINMNGARTSQSAMTVNSANVTDPGTGQFAFNLPIEAVESVEVLTNPYAAEYGKFTGGVTAIATRSGTDQFNVEAQNFFPRFRRRGEKWKGIEAFTPRLAVSGPLKANKLWFMQSFEYRFVRTPVESLPPDKRDTGLESFDSLTQVDWDVNAKHHLTSTFSLFPEKLRFVGLNTFNPEEVTPNYKQRGWFWGLNERWTVSDHALLESYFSVKKFDGDVFPSSGEQAMNFAPDVNSGNYFNRQDRRSTRAEALEIYNFTPPDFAGKHFMKVGAGLTHTTFDGRNTSNTVRILRSDGTTSQKIDFTGDGVLSRNTTEFSSFFEDKWTINDRLTLEYGVRLDRDTIAKENNLAPRLAFAFSPLRDGRTVIRGGVGLFYDRINLNVATFSQLQDRVITKFGPDGGQVSELQHLTLADDRFLTPRSVSWNVEFDREWLKNLLVRVGYQQREGTREYILDPLESGTNQSELLLSNGGRSRYREFQVTARYRFREQNEVNASYVRSRATGDLNDFNSYYGNFENPIIRPNERSLLAFDTPNRFVFWGNFTAKYGITVVPLLDLRNGFPLSVMDQDRNFVGPRNRAGRYPDFFSLDMQVLKAVSAPGRFSEKYRFRVGVKVFNVTNHFNPRDFQGNLASDEFGQFYNGVGRKFGLKFVVEKK
;
A
#
# COMPACT_ATOMS: atom_id res chain seq x y z
N MET A 1 36.68 -13.20 -14.71
CA MET A 1 36.37 -14.14 -15.80
C MET A 1 36.01 -15.50 -15.20
N MET A 2 34.76 -15.71 -14.89
CA MET A 2 34.28 -17.06 -14.54
C MET A 2 32.84 -17.21 -15.04
N THR A 3 32.71 -18.13 -15.94
CA THR A 3 31.51 -18.56 -16.65
C THR A 3 30.54 -19.25 -15.71
N SER A 4 29.35 -18.69 -15.53
CA SER A 4 28.20 -19.41 -15.02
C SER A 4 27.01 -19.23 -16.02
N ARG A 5 27.10 -20.00 -17.10
CA ARG A 5 25.95 -20.29 -17.95
C ARG A 5 25.57 -21.75 -17.70
N ARG A 6 24.53 -21.96 -16.87
CA ARG A 6 23.63 -23.15 -16.88
C ARG A 6 22.86 -23.27 -15.57
N THR A 7 21.81 -22.46 -15.42
CA THR A 7 20.71 -22.76 -14.46
C THR A 7 19.40 -22.03 -14.76
N GLN A 8 19.26 -21.43 -15.95
CA GLN A 8 18.08 -20.59 -16.24
C GLN A 8 16.83 -21.35 -16.74
N PHE A 9 16.82 -22.68 -16.84
CA PHE A 9 15.69 -23.41 -17.48
C PHE A 9 15.05 -24.52 -16.64
N ILE A 10 15.50 -24.78 -15.41
CA ILE A 10 14.97 -25.91 -14.61
C ILE A 10 13.90 -25.47 -13.61
N LEU A 11 13.87 -24.20 -13.20
CA LEU A 11 12.90 -23.71 -12.20
C LEU A 11 11.42 -23.69 -12.65
N PRO A 12 11.07 -23.37 -13.91
CA PRO A 12 9.66 -23.38 -14.31
C PRO A 12 9.03 -24.78 -14.40
N ALA A 13 9.81 -25.80 -14.67
CA ALA A 13 9.29 -27.17 -14.81
C ALA A 13 8.97 -27.85 -13.48
N ILE A 14 9.71 -27.55 -12.43
CA ILE A 14 9.48 -28.08 -11.07
C ILE A 14 8.28 -27.41 -10.41
N LEU A 15 8.05 -26.11 -10.64
CA LEU A 15 6.92 -25.37 -10.07
C LEU A 15 5.56 -25.82 -10.63
N VAL A 16 5.51 -26.16 -11.92
CA VAL A 16 4.29 -26.71 -12.56
C VAL A 16 3.94 -28.09 -12.00
N SER A 17 4.95 -28.90 -11.68
CA SER A 17 4.75 -30.25 -11.15
C SER A 17 4.24 -30.26 -9.69
N VAL A 18 4.68 -29.33 -8.85
CA VAL A 18 4.20 -29.19 -7.46
C VAL A 18 2.77 -28.65 -7.41
N LEU A 19 2.41 -27.76 -8.33
CA LEU A 19 1.04 -27.25 -8.44
C LEU A 19 0.05 -28.34 -8.90
N ALA A 20 0.48 -29.26 -9.77
CA ALA A 20 -0.34 -30.35 -10.26
C ALA A 20 -0.60 -31.42 -9.18
N ILE A 21 0.33 -31.65 -8.25
CA ILE A 21 0.19 -32.67 -7.18
C ILE A 21 -0.77 -32.18 -6.07
N LEU A 22 -0.85 -30.89 -5.81
CA LEU A 22 -1.77 -30.31 -4.81
C LEU A 22 -3.24 -30.26 -5.29
N ILE A 23 -3.46 -30.31 -6.59
CA ILE A 23 -4.81 -30.30 -7.19
C ILE A 23 -5.44 -31.72 -7.20
N PHE A 24 -4.65 -32.77 -7.19
CA PHE A 24 -5.14 -34.15 -7.39
C PHE A 24 -5.64 -34.86 -6.11
N THR A 25 -5.41 -34.32 -4.92
CA THR A 25 -5.81 -34.99 -3.65
C THR A 25 -7.19 -34.57 -3.10
N ALA A 26 -7.95 -33.73 -3.81
CA ALA A 26 -9.22 -33.17 -3.31
C ALA A 26 -10.51 -33.83 -3.89
N VAL A 27 -10.40 -34.86 -4.72
CA VAL A 27 -11.56 -35.50 -5.31
C VAL A 27 -11.61 -36.95 -4.83
N VAL A 28 -12.36 -37.27 -3.81
CA VAL A 28 -13.16 -38.50 -3.54
C VAL A 28 -13.77 -38.39 -2.13
N THR A 29 -15.05 -38.21 -2.01
CA THR A 29 -16.05 -39.08 -1.38
C THR A 29 -17.32 -38.29 -1.05
N ALA A 30 -18.35 -38.54 -1.80
CA ALA A 30 -19.74 -38.25 -1.40
C ALA A 30 -20.45 -39.61 -1.24
N LYS A 31 -21.09 -39.79 -0.10
CA LYS A 31 -21.95 -40.94 0.19
C LYS A 31 -23.35 -40.43 0.51
N ASN A 32 -24.32 -40.89 -0.24
CA ASN A 32 -25.74 -40.55 -0.10
C ASN A 32 -26.34 -41.21 1.14
N SER A 33 -27.14 -40.43 1.88
CA SER A 33 -28.17 -40.95 2.81
C SER A 33 -29.48 -40.20 2.54
N HIS A 34 -30.57 -40.92 2.40
CA HIS A 34 -31.93 -40.40 2.37
C HIS A 34 -32.37 -40.06 3.79
N ASP A 35 -32.63 -38.78 4.06
CA ASP A 35 -33.32 -38.35 5.27
C ASP A 35 -34.60 -37.59 4.90
N GLU A 36 -35.69 -37.83 5.66
CA GLU A 36 -36.97 -37.14 5.53
C GLU A 36 -36.76 -35.60 5.65
N THR A 37 -37.33 -34.82 4.74
CA THR A 37 -37.06 -33.37 4.58
C THR A 37 -38.21 -32.53 5.09
N GLY A 38 -37.93 -31.32 5.59
CA GLY A 38 -38.90 -30.26 5.87
C GLY A 38 -39.04 -29.26 4.72
N SER A 39 -39.70 -28.12 4.95
CA SER A 39 -39.81 -27.01 4.01
C SER A 39 -39.74 -25.66 4.73
N VAL A 40 -39.27 -24.61 4.02
CA VAL A 40 -39.21 -23.23 4.52
C VAL A 40 -39.95 -22.33 3.55
N ARG A 41 -40.87 -21.50 4.05
CA ARG A 41 -41.61 -20.53 3.24
C ARG A 41 -41.83 -19.23 3.99
N GLY A 42 -42.10 -18.15 3.27
CA GLY A 42 -42.38 -16.84 3.84
C GLY A 42 -42.42 -15.74 2.81
N ALA A 43 -42.45 -14.51 3.25
CA ALA A 43 -42.38 -13.34 2.37
C ALA A 43 -41.14 -12.49 2.68
N VAL A 44 -40.58 -11.90 1.64
CA VAL A 44 -39.57 -10.83 1.76
C VAL A 44 -40.32 -9.51 1.80
N VAL A 45 -40.11 -8.74 2.87
CA VAL A 45 -40.84 -7.48 3.11
C VAL A 45 -39.84 -6.36 3.39
N THR A 46 -40.28 -5.11 3.21
CA THR A 46 -39.59 -3.91 3.67
C THR A 46 -40.56 -3.01 4.42
N VAL A 47 -40.02 -2.21 5.35
CA VAL A 47 -40.86 -1.25 6.06
C VAL A 47 -40.70 0.12 5.41
N GLY A 48 -41.77 0.68 4.88
CA GLY A 48 -41.76 2.01 4.26
C GLY A 48 -41.65 3.14 5.31
N PRO A 49 -41.44 4.39 4.85
CA PRO A 49 -41.35 5.57 5.74
C PRO A 49 -42.62 5.83 6.52
N ASP A 50 -43.73 5.28 6.10
CA ASP A 50 -45.07 5.34 6.75
C ASP A 50 -45.27 4.26 7.82
N GLY A 51 -44.22 3.40 8.06
CA GLY A 51 -44.26 2.29 9.00
C GLY A 51 -45.05 1.08 8.54
N GLN A 52 -45.52 1.04 7.26
CA GLN A 52 -46.21 -0.12 6.68
C GLN A 52 -45.23 -1.08 6.04
N SER A 53 -45.56 -2.38 6.07
CA SER A 53 -44.74 -3.42 5.41
C SER A 53 -45.18 -3.58 3.96
N TYR A 54 -44.22 -3.51 3.06
CA TYR A 54 -44.40 -3.74 1.62
C TYR A 54 -43.65 -4.99 1.21
N ASN A 55 -44.22 -5.79 0.35
CA ASN A 55 -43.55 -6.96 -0.19
C ASN A 55 -42.46 -6.55 -1.20
N VAL A 56 -41.37 -7.32 -1.27
CA VAL A 56 -40.23 -7.09 -2.15
C VAL A 56 -40.18 -8.22 -3.21
N PRO A 57 -40.84 -8.06 -4.39
CA PRO A 57 -40.78 -9.01 -5.47
C PRO A 57 -39.37 -9.15 -6.04
N GLY A 58 -39.03 -10.32 -6.59
CA GLY A 58 -37.74 -10.55 -7.22
C GLY A 58 -36.55 -10.63 -6.27
N ALA A 59 -36.74 -10.57 -4.95
CA ALA A 59 -35.65 -10.73 -3.98
C ALA A 59 -35.04 -12.13 -4.06
N ALA A 60 -33.74 -12.22 -4.12
CA ALA A 60 -33.02 -13.50 -4.03
C ALA A 60 -33.01 -13.96 -2.56
N VAL A 61 -33.50 -15.17 -2.31
CA VAL A 61 -33.53 -15.78 -0.98
C VAL A 61 -32.64 -17.02 -0.95
N ARG A 62 -31.76 -17.09 0.04
CA ARG A 62 -30.78 -18.16 0.20
C ARG A 62 -30.92 -18.83 1.55
N LEU A 63 -30.89 -20.15 1.53
CA LEU A 63 -30.87 -20.97 2.73
C LEU A 63 -29.48 -21.57 2.88
N LYS A 64 -28.75 -21.18 3.93
CA LYS A 64 -27.35 -21.56 4.17
C LYS A 64 -27.16 -22.41 5.40
N ARG A 65 -26.36 -23.45 5.26
CA ARG A 65 -25.85 -24.27 6.37
C ARG A 65 -24.38 -24.54 6.11
N ASN A 66 -23.47 -23.70 6.69
CA ASN A 66 -22.01 -23.73 6.46
C ASN A 66 -21.58 -23.49 4.99
N VAL A 67 -22.40 -23.91 4.01
CA VAL A 67 -22.27 -23.67 2.56
C VAL A 67 -23.66 -23.38 2.04
N GLN A 68 -23.81 -22.60 0.96
CA GLN A 68 -25.10 -22.38 0.32
C GLN A 68 -25.76 -23.73 -0.04
N VAL A 69 -26.94 -23.99 0.53
CA VAL A 69 -27.67 -25.25 0.36
C VAL A 69 -28.73 -25.12 -0.72
N ALA A 70 -29.45 -23.99 -0.75
CA ALA A 70 -30.50 -23.70 -1.74
C ALA A 70 -30.64 -22.19 -1.97
N GLU A 71 -31.10 -21.85 -3.17
CA GLU A 71 -31.45 -20.48 -3.56
C GLU A 71 -32.78 -20.46 -4.32
N THR A 72 -33.63 -19.47 -4.05
CA THR A 72 -34.87 -19.20 -4.72
C THR A 72 -35.09 -17.70 -4.90
N THR A 73 -36.06 -17.31 -5.73
CA THR A 73 -36.39 -15.90 -5.91
C THR A 73 -37.85 -15.70 -5.47
N ALA A 74 -38.09 -14.61 -4.74
CA ALA A 74 -39.43 -14.22 -4.33
C ALA A 74 -40.30 -13.91 -5.57
N ASN A 75 -41.52 -14.40 -5.57
CA ASN A 75 -42.49 -14.21 -6.66
C ASN A 75 -43.01 -12.73 -6.68
N ASP A 76 -43.96 -12.44 -7.59
CA ASP A 76 -44.53 -11.10 -7.71
C ASP A 76 -45.30 -10.64 -6.47
N ALA A 77 -45.68 -11.54 -5.57
CA ALA A 77 -46.23 -11.23 -4.26
C ALA A 77 -45.17 -11.13 -3.14
N GLY A 78 -43.87 -11.20 -3.50
CA GLY A 78 -42.77 -11.21 -2.54
C GLY A 78 -42.61 -12.52 -1.76
N GLU A 79 -43.31 -13.58 -2.08
CA GLU A 79 -43.28 -14.86 -1.37
C GLU A 79 -42.21 -15.79 -1.92
N TYR A 80 -41.61 -16.59 -1.03
CA TYR A 80 -40.59 -17.59 -1.35
C TYR A 80 -40.86 -18.93 -0.70
N ALA A 81 -40.36 -20.01 -1.30
CA ALA A 81 -40.44 -21.35 -0.73
C ALA A 81 -39.22 -22.20 -1.08
N PHE A 82 -38.75 -22.97 -0.10
CA PHE A 82 -37.80 -24.06 -0.24
C PHE A 82 -38.48 -25.36 0.14
N THR A 83 -38.43 -26.33 -0.74
CA THR A 83 -38.96 -27.68 -0.52
C THR A 83 -37.77 -28.66 -0.38
N ASN A 84 -38.00 -29.78 0.30
CA ASN A 84 -37.00 -30.83 0.51
C ASN A 84 -35.74 -30.34 1.25
N VAL A 85 -35.90 -29.55 2.33
CA VAL A 85 -34.85 -29.07 3.19
C VAL A 85 -34.53 -30.11 4.25
N ALA A 86 -33.25 -30.55 4.36
CA ALA A 86 -32.84 -31.51 5.37
C ALA A 86 -32.96 -30.88 6.77
N PRO A 87 -33.29 -31.64 7.81
CA PRO A 87 -33.38 -31.11 9.18
C PRO A 87 -32.05 -30.53 9.69
N GLY A 88 -32.12 -29.42 10.40
CA GLY A 88 -30.94 -28.75 10.97
C GLY A 88 -31.06 -27.25 11.09
N ASP A 89 -30.00 -26.63 11.60
CA ASP A 89 -29.89 -25.19 11.75
C ASP A 89 -29.40 -24.53 10.46
N TYR A 90 -30.08 -23.49 10.01
CA TYR A 90 -29.83 -22.74 8.78
C TYR A 90 -29.79 -21.26 9.05
N VAL A 91 -29.14 -20.52 8.18
CA VAL A 91 -29.27 -19.08 8.06
C VAL A 91 -30.06 -18.79 6.77
N LEU A 92 -31.22 -18.17 6.93
CA LEU A 92 -32.04 -17.66 5.85
C LEU A 92 -31.54 -16.24 5.52
N GLU A 93 -31.12 -16.01 4.29
CA GLU A 93 -30.68 -14.69 3.80
C GLU A 93 -31.58 -14.23 2.69
N ALA A 94 -31.92 -12.95 2.66
CA ALA A 94 -32.57 -12.30 1.53
C ALA A 94 -31.78 -11.07 1.07
N SER A 95 -31.78 -10.84 -0.26
CA SER A 95 -31.17 -9.68 -0.88
C SER A 95 -31.99 -9.26 -2.10
N ALA A 96 -32.11 -7.94 -2.30
CA ALA A 96 -32.75 -7.37 -3.48
C ALA A 96 -32.00 -6.10 -3.89
N GLU A 97 -32.07 -5.73 -5.16
CA GLU A 97 -31.46 -4.50 -5.66
C GLU A 97 -32.07 -3.29 -4.95
N GLY A 98 -31.25 -2.40 -4.41
CA GLY A 98 -31.71 -1.25 -3.63
C GLY A 98 -31.97 -1.54 -2.15
N PHE A 99 -31.67 -2.75 -1.64
CA PHE A 99 -31.86 -3.12 -0.24
C PHE A 99 -30.58 -3.69 0.39
N LYS A 100 -30.41 -3.45 1.69
CA LYS A 100 -29.39 -4.14 2.51
C LYS A 100 -29.77 -5.61 2.64
N ALA A 101 -28.85 -6.51 2.37
CA ALA A 101 -29.07 -7.93 2.61
C ALA A 101 -29.37 -8.18 4.10
N SER A 102 -30.35 -9.00 4.38
CA SER A 102 -30.77 -9.36 5.74
C SER A 102 -30.61 -10.86 5.94
N SER A 103 -30.26 -11.27 7.15
CA SER A 103 -30.10 -12.69 7.49
C SER A 103 -30.75 -13.02 8.83
N LYS A 104 -31.37 -14.21 8.93
CA LYS A 104 -32.07 -14.71 10.10
C LYS A 104 -31.74 -16.18 10.34
N PRO A 105 -31.34 -16.60 11.55
CA PRO A 105 -31.18 -18.02 11.86
C PRO A 105 -32.54 -18.69 12.01
N ILE A 106 -32.69 -19.89 11.43
CA ILE A 106 -33.87 -20.73 11.52
C ILE A 106 -33.46 -22.20 11.75
N THR A 107 -34.31 -22.95 12.45
CA THR A 107 -34.13 -24.39 12.62
C THR A 107 -35.25 -25.11 11.88
N VAL A 108 -34.92 -26.13 11.09
CA VAL A 108 -35.88 -26.96 10.35
C VAL A 108 -35.88 -28.37 10.97
N HIS A 109 -37.05 -28.84 11.43
CA HIS A 109 -37.23 -30.22 11.89
C HIS A 109 -37.82 -31.12 10.80
N THR A 110 -37.65 -32.43 11.00
CA THR A 110 -38.19 -33.42 10.04
C THR A 110 -39.70 -33.26 9.85
N GLY A 111 -40.14 -33.10 8.60
CA GLY A 111 -41.57 -32.96 8.23
C GLY A 111 -42.16 -31.58 8.55
N GLU A 112 -41.38 -30.62 9.10
CA GLU A 112 -41.86 -29.31 9.51
C GLU A 112 -41.95 -28.34 8.33
N ILE A 113 -42.98 -27.47 8.36
CA ILE A 113 -43.08 -26.29 7.48
C ILE A 113 -42.74 -25.05 8.32
N VAL A 114 -41.51 -24.56 8.19
CA VAL A 114 -41.08 -23.30 8.84
C VAL A 114 -41.66 -22.13 8.02
N SER A 115 -42.46 -21.28 8.66
CA SER A 115 -43.01 -20.06 8.04
C SER A 115 -42.31 -18.85 8.64
N GLU A 116 -41.46 -18.16 7.84
CA GLU A 116 -40.61 -17.07 8.31
C GLU A 116 -40.56 -15.91 7.30
N ASN A 117 -40.89 -14.71 7.76
CA ASN A 117 -40.75 -13.50 6.94
C ASN A 117 -39.39 -12.86 7.21
N ILE A 118 -38.73 -12.37 6.15
CA ILE A 118 -37.45 -11.68 6.24
C ILE A 118 -37.61 -10.22 5.78
N SER A 119 -37.23 -9.28 6.63
CA SER A 119 -37.33 -7.86 6.36
C SER A 119 -36.02 -7.32 5.79
N LEU A 120 -36.10 -6.65 4.64
CA LEU A 120 -35.02 -5.90 4.02
C LEU A 120 -35.14 -4.43 4.38
N GLN A 121 -34.05 -3.80 4.72
CA GLN A 121 -33.95 -2.34 4.82
C GLN A 121 -33.55 -1.79 3.45
N VAL A 122 -34.11 -0.65 3.05
CA VAL A 122 -33.64 0.07 1.86
C VAL A 122 -32.14 0.31 2.02
N ALA A 123 -31.36 -0.06 1.01
CA ALA A 123 -29.94 0.21 1.03
C ALA A 123 -29.75 1.72 0.98
N ASP A 124 -28.91 2.25 1.87
CA ASP A 124 -28.37 3.59 1.67
C ASP A 124 -27.72 3.59 0.29
N ILE A 125 -27.94 4.62 -0.51
CA ILE A 125 -27.22 4.80 -1.77
C ILE A 125 -25.76 5.05 -1.37
N THR A 126 -25.06 3.97 -1.18
CA THR A 126 -23.64 3.98 -0.96
C THR A 126 -22.97 4.06 -2.31
N ALA A 127 -22.62 5.28 -2.76
CA ALA A 127 -21.43 5.44 -3.56
C ALA A 127 -20.23 5.10 -2.65
N SER A 128 -20.27 3.93 -2.01
CA SER A 128 -19.10 3.38 -1.36
C SER A 128 -18.20 2.90 -2.46
N VAL A 129 -16.91 3.15 -2.34
CA VAL A 129 -15.94 2.15 -2.75
C VAL A 129 -16.51 0.83 -2.19
N THR A 130 -17.23 0.11 -2.99
CA THR A 130 -17.87 -1.13 -2.57
C THR A 130 -16.72 -2.10 -2.47
N VAL A 131 -16.20 -2.27 -1.26
CA VAL A 131 -15.40 -3.45 -0.95
C VAL A 131 -16.38 -4.61 -1.11
N ALA A 132 -16.42 -5.12 -2.31
CA ALA A 132 -17.33 -6.18 -2.69
C ALA A 132 -17.07 -7.39 -1.79
N THR A 133 -18.03 -7.73 -0.96
CA THR A 133 -18.02 -8.93 -0.11
C THR A 133 -18.55 -10.15 -0.86
N ALA A 134 -18.65 -10.06 -2.17
CA ALA A 134 -19.13 -11.16 -2.96
C ALA A 134 -18.09 -12.28 -3.02
N ALA A 135 -18.56 -13.52 -3.00
CA ALA A 135 -17.84 -14.64 -3.62
C ALA A 135 -17.86 -14.31 -5.12
N GLU A 136 -16.90 -13.49 -5.52
CA GLU A 136 -16.96 -12.74 -6.74
C GLU A 136 -16.58 -13.64 -7.89
N GLY A 137 -17.56 -14.01 -8.65
CA GLY A 137 -17.40 -14.28 -10.05
C GLY A 137 -16.88 -13.02 -10.75
N VAL A 138 -16.38 -13.18 -11.95
CA VAL A 138 -15.90 -12.08 -12.78
C VAL A 138 -17.09 -11.16 -13.10
N THR A 139 -17.12 -9.93 -12.59
CA THR A 139 -18.22 -8.99 -12.84
C THR A 139 -17.86 -8.01 -13.95
N VAL A 140 -18.78 -7.74 -14.86
CA VAL A 140 -18.64 -6.73 -15.92
C VAL A 140 -18.78 -5.31 -15.35
N GLY A 141 -19.29 -5.21 -14.11
CA GLY A 141 -19.49 -3.94 -13.43
C GLY A 141 -18.23 -3.24 -12.99
N ASP A 142 -17.10 -3.95 -12.83
CA ASP A 142 -15.86 -3.37 -12.30
C ASP A 142 -14.86 -3.14 -13.43
N THR A 143 -14.61 -1.87 -13.74
CA THR A 143 -13.65 -1.45 -14.77
C THR A 143 -12.21 -1.48 -14.32
N PRO A 144 -11.82 -1.04 -13.10
CA PRO A 144 -10.46 -1.20 -12.58
C PRO A 144 -10.22 -2.57 -11.95
N THR A 145 -8.95 -2.94 -11.87
CA THR A 145 -8.50 -4.13 -11.13
C THR A 145 -8.24 -3.75 -9.68
N ASP A 146 -9.11 -4.14 -8.80
CA ASP A 146 -8.97 -3.86 -7.38
C ASP A 146 -8.20 -4.98 -6.68
N ASN A 147 -7.10 -4.59 -6.03
CA ASN A 147 -6.34 -5.45 -5.14
C ASN A 147 -6.59 -5.00 -3.71
N SER A 148 -7.57 -5.61 -3.04
CA SER A 148 -7.97 -5.24 -1.70
C SER A 148 -7.57 -6.27 -0.65
N PHE A 149 -7.12 -5.79 0.50
CA PHE A 149 -6.85 -6.58 1.70
C PHE A 149 -7.82 -6.17 2.79
N LYS A 150 -8.68 -7.09 3.22
CA LYS A 150 -9.54 -6.89 4.40
C LYS A 150 -8.70 -7.01 5.67
N GLN A 151 -9.15 -6.40 6.75
CA GLN A 151 -8.51 -6.46 8.07
C GLN A 151 -8.12 -7.89 8.45
N LYS A 152 -9.02 -8.86 8.32
CA LYS A 152 -8.76 -10.26 8.68
C LYS A 152 -7.58 -10.85 7.92
N THR A 153 -7.44 -10.55 6.64
CA THR A 153 -6.30 -10.97 5.82
C THR A 153 -5.00 -10.33 6.33
N LEU A 154 -5.01 -9.01 6.57
CA LEU A 154 -3.85 -8.28 7.10
C LEU A 154 -3.39 -8.82 8.46
N GLN A 155 -4.32 -9.19 9.34
CA GLN A 155 -4.01 -9.77 10.64
C GLN A 155 -3.46 -11.20 10.56
N THR A 156 -3.78 -11.94 9.49
CA THR A 156 -3.36 -13.35 9.36
C THR A 156 -2.09 -13.53 8.54
N LEU A 157 -1.74 -12.61 7.65
CA LEU A 157 -0.50 -12.67 6.88
C LEU A 157 0.74 -12.56 7.79
N PRO A 158 1.83 -13.29 7.50
CA PRO A 158 3.10 -13.17 8.21
C PRO A 158 3.85 -11.89 7.79
N LEU A 159 3.28 -10.72 8.08
CA LEU A 159 3.89 -9.44 7.74
C LEU A 159 5.02 -9.10 8.72
N PRO A 160 6.20 -8.67 8.24
CA PRO A 160 7.25 -8.13 9.09
C PRO A 160 6.72 -6.92 9.87
N ASN A 161 7.01 -6.84 11.16
CA ASN A 161 6.57 -5.76 12.06
C ASN A 161 5.03 -5.53 12.11
N GLU A 162 4.24 -6.36 11.42
CA GLU A 162 2.77 -6.27 11.35
C GLU A 162 2.24 -4.88 10.93
N GLN A 163 2.92 -4.26 9.96
CA GLN A 163 2.51 -2.97 9.41
C GLN A 163 1.63 -3.15 8.17
N LEU A 164 0.66 -2.25 8.01
CA LEU A 164 -0.20 -2.19 6.85
C LEU A 164 0.58 -2.13 5.52
N LEU A 165 1.59 -1.27 5.47
CA LEU A 165 2.42 -1.05 4.28
C LEU A 165 3.28 -2.26 3.89
N GLU A 166 3.40 -3.26 4.75
CA GLU A 166 4.08 -4.51 4.41
C GLU A 166 3.23 -5.42 3.50
N ALA A 167 1.91 -5.22 3.47
CA ALA A 167 1.01 -5.96 2.58
C ALA A 167 0.98 -5.39 1.16
N VAL A 168 1.21 -4.09 0.98
CA VAL A 168 1.11 -3.39 -0.32
C VAL A 168 1.99 -4.03 -1.40
N PRO A 169 3.26 -4.47 -1.13
CA PRO A 169 4.08 -5.16 -2.12
C PRO A 169 3.61 -6.57 -2.51
N LEU A 170 2.57 -7.13 -1.89
CA LEU A 170 1.97 -8.38 -2.32
C LEU A 170 1.12 -8.24 -3.60
N VAL A 171 0.79 -7.00 -3.95
CA VAL A 171 0.08 -6.67 -5.18
C VAL A 171 1.04 -6.70 -6.38
N PRO A 172 0.67 -7.30 -7.52
CA PRO A 172 1.42 -7.19 -8.77
C PRO A 172 1.70 -5.72 -9.14
N GLY A 173 2.86 -5.46 -9.74
CA GLY A 173 3.29 -4.10 -10.10
C GLY A 173 3.83 -3.26 -8.95
N VAL A 174 3.79 -3.76 -7.71
CA VAL A 174 4.30 -3.05 -6.53
C VAL A 174 5.56 -3.74 -5.99
N VAL A 175 6.63 -2.97 -5.81
CA VAL A 175 7.93 -3.47 -5.35
C VAL A 175 8.44 -2.59 -4.20
N ARG A 176 8.89 -3.21 -3.11
CA ARG A 176 9.69 -2.52 -2.11
C ARG A 176 11.14 -2.45 -2.61
N GLY A 177 11.63 -1.24 -2.87
CA GLY A 177 12.98 -0.99 -3.37
C GLY A 177 14.09 -1.30 -2.35
N PRO A 178 15.37 -1.22 -2.77
CA PRO A 178 16.51 -1.41 -1.88
C PRO A 178 16.61 -0.34 -0.79
N ASP A 179 16.03 0.84 -1.01
CA ASP A 179 15.88 1.94 -0.06
C ASP A 179 14.73 1.75 0.95
N GLY A 180 13.98 0.63 0.85
CA GLY A 180 12.81 0.33 1.66
C GLY A 180 11.52 1.03 1.21
N GLN A 181 11.56 1.87 0.19
CA GLN A 181 10.39 2.60 -0.31
C GLN A 181 9.49 1.71 -1.18
N ILE A 182 8.19 2.03 -1.21
CA ILE A 182 7.20 1.32 -2.02
C ILE A 182 7.11 2.00 -3.40
N ASN A 183 7.40 1.25 -4.46
CA ASN A 183 7.36 1.73 -5.83
C ASN A 183 6.23 1.02 -6.58
N MET A 184 5.35 1.77 -7.24
CA MET A 184 4.17 1.26 -7.94
C MET A 184 4.29 1.51 -9.45
N ASN A 185 4.14 0.46 -10.29
CA ASN A 185 4.16 0.58 -11.75
C ASN A 185 5.40 1.32 -12.28
N GLY A 186 6.56 1.06 -11.69
CA GLY A 186 7.79 1.75 -12.05
C GLY A 186 7.86 3.23 -11.67
N ALA A 187 6.88 3.74 -10.91
CA ALA A 187 6.92 5.06 -10.31
C ALA A 187 7.55 5.00 -8.91
N ARG A 188 8.14 6.09 -8.49
CA ARG A 188 8.72 6.24 -7.15
C ARG A 188 7.61 6.50 -6.11
N THR A 189 7.90 6.27 -4.84
CA THR A 189 6.93 6.47 -3.75
C THR A 189 6.31 7.87 -3.75
N SER A 190 7.12 8.92 -3.98
CA SER A 190 6.64 10.30 -4.04
C SER A 190 5.69 10.61 -5.19
N GLN A 191 5.63 9.73 -6.20
CA GLN A 191 4.73 9.81 -7.34
C GLN A 191 3.44 9.01 -7.15
N SER A 192 3.24 8.41 -5.98
CA SER A 192 2.05 7.64 -5.61
C SER A 192 1.27 8.37 -4.51
N ALA A 193 -0.03 8.12 -4.43
CA ALA A 193 -0.88 8.70 -3.38
C ALA A 193 -1.26 7.66 -2.32
N MET A 194 -1.46 8.13 -1.09
CA MET A 194 -2.08 7.36 0.00
C MET A 194 -3.23 8.17 0.57
N THR A 195 -4.40 7.54 0.67
CA THR A 195 -5.59 8.18 1.24
C THR A 195 -6.15 7.40 2.42
N VAL A 196 -6.75 8.09 3.36
CA VAL A 196 -7.55 7.53 4.45
C VAL A 196 -8.92 8.19 4.40
N ASN A 197 -9.97 7.39 4.19
CA ASN A 197 -11.34 7.89 4.02
C ASN A 197 -11.38 9.07 3.03
N SER A 198 -10.77 8.89 1.85
CA SER A 198 -10.62 9.86 0.75
C SER A 198 -9.66 11.03 0.99
N ALA A 199 -9.23 11.33 2.22
CA ALA A 199 -8.27 12.39 2.49
C ALA A 199 -6.82 11.96 2.21
N ASN A 200 -6.02 12.81 1.58
CA ASN A 200 -4.62 12.52 1.27
C ASN A 200 -3.74 12.59 2.53
N VAL A 201 -3.09 11.48 2.87
CA VAL A 201 -2.24 11.37 4.07
C VAL A 201 -0.73 11.22 3.78
N THR A 202 -0.27 11.48 2.55
CA THR A 202 1.17 11.56 2.25
C THR A 202 1.82 12.76 2.94
N ASP A 203 3.14 12.73 3.13
CA ASP A 203 3.90 13.89 3.61
C ASP A 203 3.66 15.10 2.70
N PRO A 204 3.14 16.23 3.21
CA PRO A 204 2.85 17.40 2.40
C PRO A 204 4.09 18.02 1.74
N GLY A 205 5.27 17.90 2.36
CA GLY A 205 6.52 18.43 1.84
C GLY A 205 7.17 17.55 0.77
N THR A 206 7.29 16.25 1.00
CA THR A 206 8.07 15.32 0.15
C THR A 206 7.21 14.37 -0.69
N GLY A 207 5.90 14.28 -0.43
CA GLY A 207 5.01 13.34 -1.12
C GLY A 207 5.18 11.86 -0.71
N GLN A 208 6.08 11.55 0.21
CA GLN A 208 6.34 10.16 0.61
C GLN A 208 5.25 9.60 1.55
N PHE A 209 5.18 8.29 1.64
CA PHE A 209 4.29 7.62 2.60
C PHE A 209 4.90 7.76 4.01
N ALA A 210 4.27 8.56 4.84
CA ALA A 210 4.75 8.88 6.18
C ALA A 210 3.62 8.81 7.23
N PHE A 211 2.60 8.00 6.95
CA PHE A 211 1.42 7.84 7.80
C PHE A 211 1.24 6.36 8.14
N ASN A 212 1.11 6.06 9.41
CA ASN A 212 0.87 4.72 9.91
C ASN A 212 -0.47 4.65 10.63
N LEU A 213 -1.13 3.51 10.53
CA LEU A 213 -2.36 3.19 11.26
C LEU A 213 -2.24 1.81 11.89
N PRO A 214 -2.77 1.61 13.10
CA PRO A 214 -2.98 0.28 13.66
C PRO A 214 -3.85 -0.56 12.74
N ILE A 215 -3.48 -1.81 12.45
CA ILE A 215 -4.27 -2.70 11.58
C ILE A 215 -5.70 -2.90 12.11
N GLU A 216 -5.88 -2.82 13.42
CA GLU A 216 -7.18 -2.94 14.08
C GLU A 216 -8.13 -1.80 13.74
N ALA A 217 -7.61 -0.64 13.34
CA ALA A 217 -8.40 0.52 12.89
C ALA A 217 -8.80 0.43 11.41
N VAL A 218 -8.22 -0.49 10.65
CA VAL A 218 -8.42 -0.61 9.21
C VAL A 218 -9.53 -1.60 8.90
N GLU A 219 -10.45 -1.24 8.05
CA GLU A 219 -11.46 -2.13 7.46
C GLU A 219 -10.89 -2.83 6.23
N SER A 220 -10.34 -2.02 5.31
CA SER A 220 -9.70 -2.52 4.09
C SER A 220 -8.59 -1.60 3.61
N VAL A 221 -7.68 -2.18 2.85
CA VAL A 221 -6.67 -1.46 2.05
C VAL A 221 -6.85 -1.88 0.62
N GLU A 222 -7.06 -0.91 -0.22
CA GLU A 222 -7.16 -1.08 -1.65
C GLU A 222 -5.94 -0.47 -2.33
N VAL A 223 -5.30 -1.24 -3.21
CA VAL A 223 -4.13 -0.80 -3.97
C VAL A 223 -4.51 -0.70 -5.44
N LEU A 224 -4.78 0.52 -5.86
CA LEU A 224 -5.19 0.87 -7.22
C LEU A 224 -3.93 1.14 -8.05
N THR A 225 -3.54 0.18 -8.86
CA THR A 225 -2.37 0.32 -9.73
C THR A 225 -2.66 1.13 -10.99
N ASN A 226 -3.92 1.11 -11.47
CA ASN A 226 -4.37 1.89 -12.64
C ASN A 226 -5.77 2.48 -12.38
N PRO A 227 -5.94 3.46 -11.46
CA PRO A 227 -7.25 4.05 -11.17
C PRO A 227 -7.66 5.03 -12.29
N TYR A 228 -8.55 4.57 -13.18
CA TYR A 228 -9.05 5.42 -14.27
C TYR A 228 -10.20 6.34 -13.84
N ALA A 229 -10.83 6.13 -12.70
CA ALA A 229 -11.82 7.04 -12.16
C ALA A 229 -11.23 8.45 -11.99
N ALA A 230 -11.94 9.48 -12.49
CA ALA A 230 -11.44 10.86 -12.52
C ALA A 230 -11.38 11.51 -11.13
N GLU A 231 -12.07 10.95 -10.15
CA GLU A 231 -11.99 11.38 -8.75
C GLU A 231 -10.56 11.25 -8.18
N TYR A 232 -9.80 10.25 -8.60
CA TYR A 232 -8.40 10.09 -8.18
C TYR A 232 -7.48 11.04 -8.96
N GLY A 233 -6.64 11.77 -8.25
CA GLY A 233 -5.72 12.72 -8.87
C GLY A 233 -4.42 12.88 -8.11
N LYS A 234 -3.48 13.68 -8.68
CA LYS A 234 -2.22 14.05 -8.05
C LYS A 234 -1.28 12.88 -7.79
N PHE A 235 -1.20 11.95 -8.73
CA PHE A 235 -0.29 10.80 -8.74
C PHE A 235 0.01 10.39 -10.19
N THR A 236 1.12 9.70 -10.40
CA THR A 236 1.51 9.09 -11.68
C THR A 236 1.85 7.60 -11.54
N GLY A 237 1.96 7.09 -10.32
CA GLY A 237 2.24 5.68 -10.00
C GLY A 237 0.99 4.88 -9.70
N GLY A 238 0.37 5.11 -8.56
CA GLY A 238 -0.83 4.42 -8.09
C GLY A 238 -1.39 5.04 -6.82
N VAL A 239 -2.49 4.49 -6.32
CA VAL A 239 -3.16 4.95 -5.09
C VAL A 239 -3.27 3.81 -4.11
N THR A 240 -2.91 4.05 -2.85
CA THR A 240 -3.23 3.17 -1.72
C THR A 240 -4.37 3.81 -0.93
N ALA A 241 -5.59 3.30 -1.09
CA ALA A 241 -6.76 3.79 -0.40
C ALA A 241 -7.04 2.94 0.84
N ILE A 242 -7.19 3.57 1.99
CA ILE A 242 -7.43 2.93 3.27
C ILE A 242 -8.81 3.36 3.77
N ALA A 243 -9.68 2.38 4.00
CA ALA A 243 -10.93 2.57 4.69
C ALA A 243 -10.75 2.19 6.17
N THR A 244 -11.23 3.04 7.07
CA THR A 244 -11.16 2.80 8.52
C THR A 244 -12.43 2.15 9.03
N ARG A 245 -12.31 1.38 10.11
CA ARG A 245 -13.44 0.69 10.76
C ARG A 245 -14.30 1.65 11.55
N SER A 246 -15.59 1.44 11.45
CA SER A 246 -16.60 2.06 12.30
C SER A 246 -16.91 1.21 13.54
N GLY A 247 -17.45 1.84 14.57
CA GLY A 247 -18.10 1.14 15.67
C GLY A 247 -19.41 0.48 15.21
N THR A 248 -19.95 -0.41 16.05
CA THR A 248 -21.24 -1.07 15.85
C THR A 248 -22.09 -0.96 17.12
N ASP A 249 -23.32 -1.41 17.10
CA ASP A 249 -24.16 -1.46 18.30
C ASP A 249 -23.68 -2.48 19.36
N GLN A 250 -22.63 -3.23 19.04
CA GLN A 250 -22.00 -4.14 19.99
C GLN A 250 -20.63 -3.58 20.42
N PHE A 251 -20.43 -3.53 21.73
CA PHE A 251 -19.12 -3.19 22.29
C PHE A 251 -18.11 -4.29 21.98
N ASN A 252 -17.00 -3.93 21.34
CA ASN A 252 -15.92 -4.84 20.96
C ASN A 252 -14.58 -4.39 21.54
N VAL A 253 -13.76 -5.36 21.96
CA VAL A 253 -12.39 -5.15 22.44
C VAL A 253 -11.47 -6.15 21.74
N GLU A 254 -10.43 -5.66 21.11
CA GLU A 254 -9.36 -6.45 20.48
C GLU A 254 -8.03 -6.07 21.13
N ALA A 255 -7.23 -7.06 21.49
CA ALA A 255 -5.92 -6.84 22.08
C ALA A 255 -4.88 -7.80 21.48
N GLN A 256 -3.71 -7.28 21.10
CA GLN A 256 -2.67 -8.06 20.42
C GLN A 256 -1.27 -7.72 20.94
N ASN A 257 -0.36 -8.70 20.89
CA ASN A 257 1.10 -8.56 21.05
C ASN A 257 1.56 -7.91 22.38
N PHE A 258 0.88 -8.15 23.48
CA PHE A 258 1.25 -7.59 24.80
C PHE A 258 2.50 -8.22 25.42
N PHE A 259 3.11 -9.20 24.77
CA PHE A 259 4.34 -9.83 25.24
C PHE A 259 5.54 -9.33 24.44
N PRO A 260 6.58 -8.72 25.11
CA PRO A 260 7.78 -8.28 24.44
C PRO A 260 8.60 -9.48 23.93
N ARG A 261 9.25 -9.28 22.80
CA ARG A 261 10.28 -10.18 22.31
C ARG A 261 11.61 -9.76 22.93
N PHE A 262 12.22 -10.67 23.69
CA PHE A 262 13.49 -10.45 24.33
C PHE A 262 14.65 -10.82 23.41
N ARG A 263 15.72 -10.04 23.52
CA ARG A 263 16.96 -10.26 22.80
C ARG A 263 17.86 -11.20 23.58
N ARG A 264 18.37 -12.21 22.90
CA ARG A 264 19.38 -13.13 23.46
C ARG A 264 20.70 -12.95 22.74
N ARG A 265 21.82 -12.86 23.50
CA ARG A 265 23.20 -12.90 22.98
C ARG A 265 23.94 -14.02 23.71
N GLY A 266 24.28 -15.09 22.98
CA GLY A 266 24.75 -16.32 23.60
C GLY A 266 23.72 -16.81 24.60
N GLU A 267 24.14 -17.02 25.86
CA GLU A 267 23.25 -17.48 26.95
C GLU A 267 22.59 -16.35 27.75
N LYS A 268 22.93 -15.09 27.49
CA LYS A 268 22.45 -13.94 28.28
C LYS A 268 21.33 -13.17 27.58
N TRP A 269 20.29 -12.80 28.34
CA TRP A 269 19.26 -11.86 27.91
C TRP A 269 19.81 -10.44 27.91
N LYS A 270 19.62 -9.69 26.81
CA LYS A 270 20.18 -8.34 26.59
C LYS A 270 19.08 -7.27 26.35
N GLY A 271 17.93 -7.43 26.99
CA GLY A 271 16.82 -6.48 26.94
C GLY A 271 15.79 -6.82 25.85
N ILE A 272 14.96 -5.83 25.49
CA ILE A 272 13.84 -5.99 24.55
C ILE A 272 14.34 -5.75 23.12
N GLU A 273 14.03 -6.68 22.21
CA GLU A 273 14.24 -6.56 20.75
C GLU A 273 13.05 -5.90 20.08
N ALA A 274 11.82 -6.35 20.42
CA ALA A 274 10.60 -5.75 19.91
C ALA A 274 9.48 -5.83 20.93
N PHE A 275 8.67 -4.77 20.99
CA PHE A 275 7.44 -4.72 21.76
C PHE A 275 6.41 -3.90 20.96
N THR A 276 5.32 -4.54 20.54
CA THR A 276 4.35 -3.96 19.61
C THR A 276 2.91 -4.21 20.09
N PRO A 277 2.54 -3.77 21.33
CA PRO A 277 1.19 -3.96 21.86
C PRO A 277 0.18 -3.13 21.05
N ARG A 278 -0.98 -3.72 20.80
CA ARG A 278 -2.10 -3.08 20.12
C ARG A 278 -3.38 -3.31 20.89
N LEU A 279 -4.20 -2.27 20.98
CA LEU A 279 -5.51 -2.28 21.62
C LEU A 279 -6.50 -1.53 20.75
N ALA A 280 -7.64 -2.16 20.50
CA ALA A 280 -8.76 -1.50 19.86
C ALA A 280 -10.05 -1.71 20.66
N VAL A 281 -10.83 -0.65 20.77
CA VAL A 281 -12.11 -0.64 21.46
C VAL A 281 -13.13 0.07 20.57
N SER A 282 -14.27 -0.55 20.33
CA SER A 282 -15.33 0.07 19.55
C SER A 282 -16.70 -0.27 20.13
N GLY A 283 -17.70 0.54 19.83
CA GLY A 283 -19.06 0.30 20.28
C GLY A 283 -19.96 1.52 20.14
N PRO A 284 -21.22 1.44 20.62
CA PRO A 284 -22.15 2.55 20.59
C PRO A 284 -21.87 3.53 21.71
N LEU A 285 -21.85 4.84 21.38
CA LEU A 285 -22.06 5.92 22.34
C LEU A 285 -23.57 6.15 22.53
N LYS A 286 -24.35 5.96 21.46
CA LYS A 286 -25.80 5.90 21.46
C LYS A 286 -26.23 4.84 20.44
N ALA A 287 -26.93 3.82 20.89
CA ALA A 287 -27.40 2.72 20.05
C ALA A 287 -28.15 3.21 18.79
N ASN A 288 -27.89 2.60 17.66
CA ASN A 288 -28.44 2.90 16.33
C ASN A 288 -28.29 4.37 15.88
N LYS A 289 -27.31 5.13 16.45
CA LYS A 289 -27.18 6.54 16.10
C LYS A 289 -25.75 7.09 16.17
N LEU A 290 -24.95 6.68 17.14
CA LEU A 290 -23.63 7.25 17.37
C LEU A 290 -22.68 6.16 17.85
N TRP A 291 -21.63 5.95 17.09
CA TRP A 291 -20.63 4.94 17.39
C TRP A 291 -19.24 5.51 17.47
N PHE A 292 -18.36 4.80 18.13
CA PHE A 292 -16.95 5.14 18.19
C PHE A 292 -16.07 3.92 17.91
N MET A 293 -14.90 4.20 17.40
CA MET A 293 -13.76 3.28 17.28
C MET A 293 -12.51 3.98 17.78
N GLN A 294 -11.80 3.35 18.72
CA GLN A 294 -10.53 3.83 19.25
C GLN A 294 -9.49 2.72 19.09
N SER A 295 -8.37 3.03 18.46
CA SER A 295 -7.24 2.09 18.33
C SER A 295 -5.94 2.75 18.75
N PHE A 296 -5.07 1.95 19.39
CA PHE A 296 -3.73 2.33 19.81
C PHE A 296 -2.74 1.27 19.41
N GLU A 297 -1.58 1.70 18.94
CA GLU A 297 -0.40 0.86 18.73
C GLU A 297 0.83 1.58 19.29
N TYR A 298 1.62 0.89 20.08
CA TYR A 298 2.98 1.31 20.41
C TYR A 298 3.95 0.35 19.74
N ARG A 299 5.00 0.87 19.12
CA ARG A 299 6.03 0.06 18.49
C ARG A 299 7.41 0.46 19.02
N PHE A 300 8.09 -0.53 19.50
CA PHE A 300 9.50 -0.46 19.82
C PHE A 300 10.20 -1.63 19.12
N VAL A 301 11.07 -1.34 18.16
CA VAL A 301 11.74 -2.37 17.36
C VAL A 301 13.21 -2.03 17.20
N ARG A 302 14.09 -2.99 17.46
CA ARG A 302 15.52 -2.92 17.14
C ARG A 302 15.83 -3.94 16.06
N THR A 303 16.47 -3.49 14.99
CA THR A 303 16.86 -4.36 13.87
C THR A 303 18.38 -4.38 13.77
N PRO A 304 19.02 -5.56 13.95
CA PRO A 304 20.46 -5.65 13.84
C PRO A 304 20.92 -5.65 12.38
N VAL A 305 22.07 -5.03 12.12
CA VAL A 305 22.89 -5.14 10.93
C VAL A 305 24.02 -6.12 11.26
N GLU A 306 23.89 -7.36 10.82
CA GLU A 306 24.73 -8.49 11.30
C GLU A 306 26.23 -8.36 10.97
N SER A 307 26.58 -7.57 9.96
CA SER A 307 27.96 -7.28 9.57
C SER A 307 28.70 -6.33 10.52
N LEU A 308 27.96 -5.61 11.38
CA LEU A 308 28.55 -4.64 12.30
C LEU A 308 28.86 -5.24 13.69
N PRO A 309 29.75 -4.62 14.47
CA PRO A 309 30.05 -5.03 15.85
C PRO A 309 28.80 -5.10 16.73
N PRO A 310 28.67 -6.08 17.62
CA PRO A 310 27.45 -6.35 18.38
C PRO A 310 26.90 -5.22 19.23
N ASP A 311 27.70 -4.25 19.63
CA ASP A 311 27.34 -3.09 20.45
C ASP A 311 26.89 -1.88 19.62
N LYS A 312 27.20 -1.84 18.31
CA LYS A 312 26.96 -0.72 17.38
C LYS A 312 26.19 -1.13 16.13
N ARG A 313 25.34 -2.15 16.22
CA ARG A 313 24.70 -2.75 15.04
C ARG A 313 23.19 -2.58 14.95
N ASP A 314 22.56 -1.88 15.89
CA ASP A 314 21.10 -1.87 15.98
C ASP A 314 20.51 -0.56 15.48
N THR A 315 19.69 -0.62 14.45
CA THR A 315 18.74 0.46 14.18
C THR A 315 17.61 0.45 15.21
N GLY A 316 17.01 1.59 15.50
CA GLY A 316 15.90 1.71 16.44
C GLY A 316 14.70 2.39 15.82
N LEU A 317 13.51 1.81 16.03
CA LEU A 317 12.22 2.41 15.73
C LEU A 317 11.39 2.48 17.00
N GLU A 318 10.85 3.65 17.29
CA GLU A 318 9.88 3.87 18.35
C GLU A 318 8.76 4.73 17.79
N SER A 319 7.50 4.24 17.82
CA SER A 319 6.34 4.99 17.38
C SER A 319 5.14 4.76 18.28
N PHE A 320 4.21 5.71 18.24
CA PHE A 320 2.90 5.60 18.84
C PHE A 320 1.86 6.03 17.81
N ASP A 321 1.01 5.09 17.41
CA ASP A 321 -0.03 5.33 16.43
C ASP A 321 -1.41 5.20 17.11
N SER A 322 -2.27 6.19 16.90
CA SER A 322 -3.61 6.21 17.46
C SER A 322 -4.61 6.68 16.42
N LEU A 323 -5.77 6.03 16.39
CA LEU A 323 -6.90 6.48 15.60
C LEU A 323 -8.16 6.49 16.45
N THR A 324 -8.85 7.63 16.44
CA THR A 324 -10.20 7.81 16.98
C THR A 324 -11.15 8.10 15.83
N GLN A 325 -12.18 7.31 15.68
CA GLN A 325 -13.27 7.58 14.74
C GLN A 325 -14.61 7.65 15.47
N VAL A 326 -15.42 8.58 15.05
CA VAL A 326 -16.79 8.75 15.52
C VAL A 326 -17.72 8.83 14.32
N ASP A 327 -18.68 7.93 14.27
CA ASP A 327 -19.69 7.86 13.22
C ASP A 327 -21.06 8.26 13.82
N TRP A 328 -21.72 9.17 13.15
CA TRP A 328 -22.98 9.75 13.62
C TRP A 328 -24.05 9.80 12.53
N ASP A 329 -25.12 9.04 12.70
CA ASP A 329 -26.36 9.19 11.94
C ASP A 329 -27.14 10.36 12.54
N VAL A 330 -26.94 11.56 12.01
CA VAL A 330 -27.66 12.77 12.44
C VAL A 330 -29.16 12.56 12.24
N ASN A 331 -29.52 12.05 11.08
CA ASN A 331 -30.85 11.59 10.67
C ASN A 331 -30.73 10.58 9.53
N ALA A 332 -31.84 10.13 8.95
CA ALA A 332 -31.88 9.12 7.87
C ALA A 332 -31.18 9.57 6.57
N LYS A 333 -30.88 10.85 6.38
CA LYS A 333 -30.24 11.39 5.18
C LYS A 333 -28.81 11.85 5.38
N HIS A 334 -28.38 12.09 6.61
CA HIS A 334 -27.08 12.65 6.93
C HIS A 334 -26.28 11.72 7.85
N HIS A 335 -25.19 11.23 7.33
CA HIS A 335 -24.19 10.43 8.05
C HIS A 335 -22.87 11.20 8.11
N LEU A 336 -22.36 11.43 9.32
CA LEU A 336 -21.07 12.09 9.56
C LEU A 336 -20.06 11.10 10.11
N THR A 337 -18.84 11.13 9.57
CA THR A 337 -17.67 10.42 10.09
C THR A 337 -16.57 11.39 10.42
N SER A 338 -16.16 11.46 11.69
CA SER A 338 -15.00 12.24 12.14
C SER A 338 -13.86 11.30 12.49
N THR A 339 -12.70 11.48 11.87
CA THR A 339 -11.50 10.66 12.06
C THR A 339 -10.36 11.53 12.58
N PHE A 340 -9.77 11.17 13.71
CA PHE A 340 -8.59 11.83 14.26
C PHE A 340 -7.47 10.80 14.47
N SER A 341 -6.25 11.11 14.04
CA SER A 341 -5.10 10.22 14.18
C SER A 341 -3.85 10.95 14.63
N LEU A 342 -3.10 10.31 15.53
CA LEU A 342 -1.75 10.71 15.94
C LEU A 342 -0.76 9.63 15.49
N PHE A 343 0.41 10.05 14.94
CA PHE A 343 1.43 9.14 14.43
C PHE A 343 2.87 9.64 14.64
N PRO A 344 3.28 9.98 15.87
CA PRO A 344 4.66 10.32 16.18
C PRO A 344 5.57 9.10 16.02
N GLU A 345 6.75 9.32 15.41
CA GLU A 345 7.75 8.29 15.17
C GLU A 345 9.16 8.83 15.43
N LYS A 346 10.02 7.96 15.90
CA LYS A 346 11.44 8.22 16.09
C LYS A 346 12.26 7.04 15.54
N LEU A 347 13.12 7.35 14.60
CA LEU A 347 14.08 6.41 14.05
C LEU A 347 15.50 6.78 14.51
N ARG A 348 16.27 5.77 14.86
CA ARG A 348 17.70 5.92 15.20
C ARG A 348 18.54 5.20 14.17
N PHE A 349 19.64 5.82 13.77
CA PHE A 349 20.62 5.26 12.87
C PHE A 349 20.00 4.81 11.53
N VAL A 350 19.27 5.74 10.89
CA VAL A 350 18.62 5.46 9.61
C VAL A 350 19.67 5.24 8.52
N GLY A 351 19.54 4.16 7.77
CA GLY A 351 20.53 3.78 6.75
C GLY A 351 21.78 3.10 7.30
N LEU A 352 21.79 2.70 8.60
CA LEU A 352 22.84 1.86 9.18
C LEU A 352 23.03 0.61 8.33
N ASN A 353 24.25 0.39 7.85
CA ASN A 353 24.62 -0.75 7.01
C ASN A 353 26.10 -1.06 7.17
N THR A 354 26.64 -2.02 6.42
CA THR A 354 28.04 -2.45 6.48
C THR A 354 29.04 -1.28 6.30
N PHE A 355 28.69 -0.28 5.50
CA PHE A 355 29.58 0.82 5.10
C PHE A 355 29.28 2.12 5.83
N ASN A 356 28.10 2.23 6.45
CA ASN A 356 27.66 3.40 7.21
C ASN A 356 27.44 3.01 8.67
N PRO A 357 28.43 3.15 9.57
CA PRO A 357 28.27 2.93 11.00
C PRO A 357 27.40 3.99 11.67
N GLU A 358 27.10 3.83 12.98
CA GLU A 358 26.17 4.67 13.73
C GLU A 358 26.51 6.18 13.64
N GLU A 359 27.78 6.51 13.61
CA GLU A 359 28.26 7.88 13.64
C GLU A 359 27.90 8.67 12.39
N VAL A 360 27.88 8.02 11.22
CA VAL A 360 27.56 8.66 9.93
C VAL A 360 26.11 8.48 9.52
N THR A 361 25.27 7.92 10.39
CA THR A 361 23.84 7.74 10.12
C THR A 361 22.99 8.76 10.87
N PRO A 362 21.93 9.30 10.23
CA PRO A 362 21.05 10.26 10.89
C PRO A 362 20.07 9.59 11.84
N ASN A 363 19.59 10.40 12.78
CA ASN A 363 18.34 10.16 13.49
C ASN A 363 17.21 10.94 12.84
N TYR A 364 16.00 10.39 12.94
CA TYR A 364 14.80 11.02 12.44
C TYR A 364 13.74 11.08 13.52
N LYS A 365 13.04 12.20 13.61
CA LYS A 365 11.91 12.38 14.50
C LYS A 365 10.75 12.98 13.72
N GLN A 366 9.64 12.29 13.74
CA GLN A 366 8.38 12.72 13.13
C GLN A 366 7.38 13.06 14.23
N ARG A 367 6.62 14.13 14.02
CA ARG A 367 5.44 14.48 14.81
C ARG A 367 4.34 14.79 13.83
N GLY A 368 3.22 14.13 13.97
CA GLY A 368 2.11 14.35 13.05
C GLY A 368 0.77 14.03 13.66
N TRP A 369 -0.23 14.74 13.17
CA TRP A 369 -1.62 14.44 13.41
C TRP A 369 -2.45 14.71 12.15
N PHE A 370 -3.56 14.02 12.05
CA PHE A 370 -4.53 14.12 10.98
C PHE A 370 -5.92 14.22 11.60
N TRP A 371 -6.75 15.12 11.07
CA TRP A 371 -8.17 15.17 11.34
C TRP A 371 -8.94 15.27 10.04
N GLY A 372 -9.95 14.40 9.87
CA GLY A 372 -10.87 14.39 8.74
C GLY A 372 -12.31 14.40 9.21
N LEU A 373 -13.15 15.05 8.46
CA LEU A 373 -14.60 15.08 8.61
C LEU A 373 -15.22 14.76 7.25
N ASN A 374 -16.05 13.73 7.22
CA ASN A 374 -16.78 13.32 6.02
C ASN A 374 -18.27 13.40 6.33
N GLU A 375 -19.03 14.03 5.45
CA GLU A 375 -20.48 13.99 5.46
C GLU A 375 -20.97 13.27 4.21
N ARG A 376 -21.98 12.42 4.40
CA ARG A 376 -22.72 11.78 3.30
C ARG A 376 -24.16 12.20 3.44
N TRP A 377 -24.62 12.99 2.47
CA TRP A 377 -25.98 13.49 2.40
C TRP A 377 -26.75 12.81 1.27
N THR A 378 -27.71 11.94 1.62
CA THR A 378 -28.66 11.36 0.66
C THR A 378 -29.67 12.45 0.24
N VAL A 379 -29.37 13.09 -0.89
CA VAL A 379 -30.20 14.19 -1.44
C VAL A 379 -31.54 13.64 -1.90
N SER A 380 -31.51 12.50 -2.65
CA SER A 380 -32.68 11.78 -3.13
C SER A 380 -32.32 10.29 -3.33
N ASP A 381 -33.28 9.47 -3.75
CA ASP A 381 -33.07 8.04 -4.04
C ASP A 381 -32.07 7.81 -5.20
N HIS A 382 -31.76 8.84 -5.98
CA HIS A 382 -30.86 8.80 -7.13
C HIS A 382 -29.65 9.71 -7.00
N ALA A 383 -29.45 10.37 -5.84
CA ALA A 383 -28.39 11.35 -5.66
C ALA A 383 -27.82 11.39 -4.24
N LEU A 384 -26.49 11.42 -4.16
CA LEU A 384 -25.70 11.50 -2.95
C LEU A 384 -24.69 12.64 -3.08
N LEU A 385 -24.64 13.52 -2.07
CA LEU A 385 -23.55 14.50 -1.92
C LEU A 385 -22.59 14.01 -0.85
N GLU A 386 -21.32 14.00 -1.16
CA GLU A 386 -20.24 13.65 -0.23
C GLU A 386 -19.32 14.85 -0.04
N SER A 387 -19.23 15.33 1.20
CA SER A 387 -18.41 16.46 1.59
C SER A 387 -17.25 15.98 2.45
N TYR A 388 -16.03 16.28 2.03
CA TYR A 388 -14.81 15.91 2.74
C TYR A 388 -14.05 17.15 3.16
N PHE A 389 -13.70 17.24 4.43
CA PHE A 389 -12.79 18.23 4.94
C PHE A 389 -11.68 17.55 5.74
N SER A 390 -10.44 17.96 5.54
CA SER A 390 -9.33 17.43 6.34
C SER A 390 -8.24 18.44 6.62
N VAL A 391 -7.57 18.24 7.75
CA VAL A 391 -6.35 18.97 8.10
C VAL A 391 -5.30 17.96 8.53
N LYS A 392 -4.11 18.04 7.93
CA LYS A 392 -2.94 17.25 8.32
C LYS A 392 -1.79 18.17 8.69
N LYS A 393 -1.22 17.97 9.86
CA LYS A 393 0.07 18.56 10.27
C LYS A 393 1.15 17.49 10.28
N PHE A 394 2.32 17.84 9.75
CA PHE A 394 3.45 16.95 9.65
C PHE A 394 4.75 17.72 9.89
N ASP A 395 5.47 17.37 10.97
CA ASP A 395 6.77 17.91 11.31
C ASP A 395 7.80 16.78 11.25
N GLY A 396 8.91 16.99 10.54
CA GLY A 396 9.99 16.02 10.39
C GLY A 396 11.35 16.66 10.68
N ASP A 397 12.10 16.10 11.65
CA ASP A 397 13.43 16.54 12.01
C ASP A 397 14.45 15.45 11.64
N VAL A 398 15.48 15.79 10.88
CA VAL A 398 16.66 14.94 10.61
C VAL A 398 17.86 15.57 11.31
N PHE A 399 18.60 14.78 12.05
CA PHE A 399 19.74 15.31 12.80
C PHE A 399 20.85 14.25 12.98
N PRO A 400 22.12 14.67 13.00
CA PRO A 400 23.27 13.80 13.22
C PRO A 400 23.27 13.20 14.63
N SER A 401 23.99 12.09 14.80
CA SER A 401 24.09 11.37 16.08
C SER A 401 25.07 12.00 17.08
N SER A 402 26.07 12.76 16.60
CA SER A 402 27.12 13.41 17.40
C SER A 402 27.46 14.82 16.87
N GLY A 403 28.50 15.44 17.33
CA GLY A 403 28.85 16.84 17.09
C GLY A 403 29.13 17.27 15.63
N GLU A 404 29.87 18.36 15.44
CA GLU A 404 30.02 19.07 14.16
C GLU A 404 31.18 18.57 13.27
N GLN A 405 31.50 17.28 13.29
CA GLN A 405 32.58 16.73 12.45
C GLN A 405 32.12 16.54 11.01
N ALA A 406 33.02 16.70 10.05
CA ALA A 406 32.75 16.38 8.64
C ALA A 406 32.37 14.92 8.44
N MET A 407 31.52 14.65 7.47
CA MET A 407 31.26 13.30 6.99
C MET A 407 32.30 12.90 5.96
N ASN A 408 32.96 11.76 6.16
CA ASN A 408 33.97 11.26 5.24
C ASN A 408 33.48 10.01 4.53
N PHE A 409 33.44 10.03 3.21
CA PHE A 409 33.20 8.89 2.36
C PHE A 409 34.52 8.25 1.98
N ALA A 410 34.73 7.02 2.38
CA ALA A 410 35.91 6.22 2.04
C ALA A 410 35.54 5.00 1.20
N PRO A 411 36.49 4.32 0.53
CA PRO A 411 36.22 3.12 -0.25
C PRO A 411 35.56 1.99 0.56
N ASP A 412 36.00 1.77 1.80
CA ASP A 412 35.52 0.67 2.65
C ASP A 412 34.39 1.08 3.58
N VAL A 413 34.69 1.94 4.57
CA VAL A 413 33.74 2.35 5.61
C VAL A 413 33.76 3.86 5.78
N ASN A 414 32.59 4.48 5.75
CA ASN A 414 32.43 5.91 5.97
C ASN A 414 32.68 6.27 7.44
N SER A 415 33.15 7.52 7.70
CA SER A 415 33.49 7.98 9.03
C SER A 415 33.12 9.45 9.29
N GLY A 416 33.30 9.90 10.51
CA GLY A 416 32.92 11.26 10.94
C GLY A 416 31.47 11.31 11.45
N ASN A 417 30.70 12.27 11.00
CA ASN A 417 29.30 12.46 11.43
C ASN A 417 28.38 12.70 10.26
N TYR A 418 27.08 12.37 10.38
CA TYR A 418 26.11 12.68 9.32
C TYR A 418 26.12 14.19 9.03
N PHE A 419 26.20 14.54 7.76
CA PHE A 419 26.49 15.90 7.33
C PHE A 419 25.30 16.87 7.41
N ASN A 420 24.06 16.37 7.33
CA ASN A 420 22.87 17.18 7.10
C ASN A 420 21.97 17.26 8.34
N ARG A 421 21.37 18.42 8.54
CA ARG A 421 20.34 18.71 9.54
C ARG A 421 19.13 19.34 8.87
N GLN A 422 17.96 18.78 9.09
CA GLN A 422 16.69 19.30 8.57
C GLN A 422 15.68 19.49 9.70
N ASP A 423 14.96 20.58 9.64
CA ASP A 423 13.77 20.88 10.42
C ASP A 423 12.66 21.27 9.43
N ARG A 424 11.65 20.44 9.28
CA ARG A 424 10.59 20.61 8.31
C ARG A 424 9.25 20.64 9.01
N ARG A 425 8.42 21.62 8.66
CA ARG A 425 7.05 21.80 9.15
C ARG A 425 6.12 22.01 8.00
N SER A 426 5.05 21.20 7.93
CA SER A 426 4.07 21.31 6.87
C SER A 426 2.66 21.12 7.42
N THR A 427 1.73 21.87 6.81
CA THR A 427 0.31 21.74 7.08
C THR A 427 -0.43 21.69 5.77
N ARG A 428 -1.36 20.74 5.63
CA ARG A 428 -2.26 20.63 4.47
C ARG A 428 -3.70 20.69 4.96
N ALA A 429 -4.49 21.57 4.38
CA ALA A 429 -5.93 21.63 4.54
C ALA A 429 -6.59 21.32 3.19
N GLU A 430 -7.57 20.42 3.19
CA GLU A 430 -8.26 19.96 1.98
C GLU A 430 -9.78 20.05 2.19
N ALA A 431 -10.49 20.51 1.16
CA ALA A 431 -11.94 20.40 1.05
C ALA A 431 -12.26 19.77 -0.31
N LEU A 432 -13.18 18.81 -0.36
CA LEU A 432 -13.61 18.13 -1.57
C LEU A 432 -15.11 17.87 -1.48
N GLU A 433 -15.84 18.24 -2.53
CA GLU A 433 -17.26 17.96 -2.72
C GLU A 433 -17.44 17.03 -3.91
N ILE A 434 -18.21 15.96 -3.74
CA ILE A 434 -18.54 15.00 -4.80
C ILE A 434 -20.04 14.81 -4.85
N TYR A 435 -20.64 15.11 -5.99
CA TYR A 435 -22.04 14.85 -6.27
C TYR A 435 -22.16 13.62 -7.16
N ASN A 436 -22.73 12.56 -6.62
CA ASN A 436 -22.98 11.29 -7.28
C ASN A 436 -24.45 11.23 -7.66
N PHE A 437 -24.78 10.85 -8.90
CA PHE A 437 -26.17 10.73 -9.32
C PHE A 437 -26.37 9.71 -10.43
N THR A 438 -27.53 9.09 -10.42
CA THR A 438 -28.01 8.14 -11.44
C THR A 438 -29.16 8.79 -12.18
N PRO A 439 -28.96 9.27 -13.43
CA PRO A 439 -30.06 9.81 -14.24
C PRO A 439 -31.03 8.68 -14.65
N PRO A 440 -32.27 9.01 -15.13
CA PRO A 440 -33.13 8.04 -15.76
C PRO A 440 -32.41 7.29 -16.89
N ASP A 441 -32.71 5.99 -17.05
CA ASP A 441 -32.06 5.13 -18.04
C ASP A 441 -32.24 5.70 -19.48
N PHE A 442 -31.12 5.92 -20.16
CA PHE A 442 -31.07 6.28 -21.57
C PHE A 442 -29.87 5.61 -22.25
N ALA A 443 -30.12 4.81 -23.28
CA ALA A 443 -29.09 4.02 -23.97
C ALA A 443 -28.26 3.11 -23.05
N GLY A 444 -28.80 2.68 -21.90
CA GLY A 444 -28.19 1.92 -20.84
C GLY A 444 -28.28 2.64 -19.48
N LYS A 445 -27.55 2.14 -18.49
CA LYS A 445 -27.53 2.71 -17.14
C LYS A 445 -26.28 3.60 -16.97
N HIS A 446 -26.45 4.79 -16.41
CA HIS A 446 -25.39 5.75 -16.15
C HIS A 446 -25.24 5.97 -14.65
N PHE A 447 -23.99 5.99 -14.17
CA PHE A 447 -23.65 6.44 -12.84
C PHE A 447 -22.61 7.56 -12.96
N MET A 448 -23.05 8.77 -12.69
CA MET A 448 -22.28 9.98 -12.93
C MET A 448 -21.75 10.59 -11.63
N LYS A 449 -20.52 11.12 -11.69
CA LYS A 449 -19.92 11.89 -10.59
C LYS A 449 -19.41 13.23 -11.10
N VAL A 450 -19.65 14.27 -10.33
CA VAL A 450 -19.06 15.59 -10.51
C VAL A 450 -18.40 15.99 -9.20
N GLY A 451 -17.18 16.45 -9.24
CA GLY A 451 -16.49 16.89 -8.03
C GLY A 451 -15.66 18.14 -8.20
N ALA A 452 -15.47 18.87 -7.10
CA ALA A 452 -14.59 20.01 -7.00
C ALA A 452 -13.85 19.98 -5.65
N GLY A 453 -12.55 20.32 -5.68
CA GLY A 453 -11.71 20.30 -4.50
C GLY A 453 -10.77 21.51 -4.43
N LEU A 454 -10.46 21.91 -3.20
CA LEU A 454 -9.50 22.94 -2.87
C LEU A 454 -8.51 22.38 -1.84
N THR A 455 -7.21 22.54 -2.10
CA THR A 455 -6.15 22.14 -1.19
C THR A 455 -5.22 23.30 -0.94
N HIS A 456 -4.92 23.61 0.32
CA HIS A 456 -3.89 24.58 0.70
C HIS A 456 -2.81 23.88 1.51
N THR A 457 -1.54 24.05 1.11
CA THR A 457 -0.38 23.44 1.77
C THR A 457 0.67 24.48 2.08
N THR A 458 1.17 24.47 3.32
CA THR A 458 2.32 25.29 3.75
C THR A 458 3.50 24.38 4.06
N PHE A 459 4.70 24.85 3.81
CA PHE A 459 5.96 24.20 4.09
C PHE A 459 6.99 25.22 4.51
N ASP A 460 7.50 25.09 5.71
CA ASP A 460 8.53 25.95 6.29
C ASP A 460 9.59 25.09 6.97
N GLY A 461 10.80 25.59 7.06
CA GLY A 461 11.86 24.89 7.76
C GLY A 461 13.26 25.42 7.52
N ARG A 462 14.21 24.60 7.89
CA ARG A 462 15.64 24.84 7.66
C ARG A 462 16.31 23.55 7.24
N ASN A 463 17.23 23.66 6.30
CA ASN A 463 18.03 22.56 5.79
C ASN A 463 19.47 23.03 5.67
N THR A 464 20.35 22.53 6.52
CA THR A 464 21.76 22.93 6.59
C THR A 464 22.68 21.72 6.61
N SER A 465 23.83 21.86 5.95
CA SER A 465 24.81 20.79 5.80
C SER A 465 26.20 21.24 6.26
N ASN A 466 26.90 20.32 6.89
CA ASN A 466 28.31 20.44 7.24
C ASN A 466 29.20 19.89 6.11
N THR A 467 30.48 20.15 6.16
CA THR A 467 31.47 19.67 5.20
C THR A 467 31.40 18.16 4.98
N VAL A 468 31.49 17.76 3.72
CA VAL A 468 31.66 16.37 3.28
C VAL A 468 33.02 16.19 2.61
N ARG A 469 33.69 15.08 2.84
CA ARG A 469 34.96 14.73 2.20
C ARG A 469 34.86 13.38 1.51
N ILE A 470 35.48 13.25 0.37
CA ILE A 470 35.73 11.95 -0.29
C ILE A 470 37.21 11.64 -0.07
N LEU A 471 37.46 10.49 0.54
CA LEU A 471 38.81 10.04 0.87
C LEU A 471 39.23 8.94 -0.13
N ARG A 472 40.52 8.97 -0.49
CA ARG A 472 41.16 7.86 -1.20
C ARG A 472 41.47 6.69 -0.26
N SER A 473 41.88 5.58 -0.78
CA SER A 473 42.27 4.39 0.02
C SER A 473 43.45 4.63 0.97
N ASP A 474 44.33 5.60 0.69
CA ASP A 474 45.43 6.03 1.56
C ASP A 474 44.99 7.02 2.66
N GLY A 475 43.71 7.37 2.72
CA GLY A 475 43.15 8.33 3.67
C GLY A 475 43.29 9.81 3.28
N THR A 476 43.92 10.12 2.16
CA THR A 476 44.01 11.50 1.65
C THR A 476 42.67 11.98 1.08
N THR A 477 42.39 13.29 1.21
CA THR A 477 41.17 13.87 0.64
C THR A 477 41.31 14.03 -0.86
N SER A 478 40.40 13.44 -1.65
CA SER A 478 40.32 13.67 -3.08
C SER A 478 39.38 14.82 -3.42
N GLN A 479 38.29 14.95 -2.67
CA GLN A 479 37.29 15.99 -2.87
C GLN A 479 36.70 16.44 -1.53
N LYS A 480 36.44 17.74 -1.42
CA LYS A 480 35.75 18.38 -0.29
C LYS A 480 34.52 19.11 -0.83
N ILE A 481 33.40 19.00 -0.12
CA ILE A 481 32.16 19.71 -0.42
C ILE A 481 31.81 20.54 0.80
N ASP A 482 31.87 21.87 0.70
CA ASP A 482 31.40 22.81 1.70
C ASP A 482 30.05 23.38 1.25
N PHE A 483 29.23 23.82 2.19
CA PHE A 483 27.90 24.37 1.94
C PHE A 483 27.81 25.79 2.44
N THR A 484 27.20 26.69 1.65
CA THR A 484 27.05 28.12 1.94
C THR A 484 25.59 28.57 1.81
N GLY A 485 25.18 29.51 2.63
CA GLY A 485 23.79 29.99 2.69
C GLY A 485 23.12 29.57 4.01
N ASP A 486 21.97 30.13 4.31
CA ASP A 486 21.25 29.93 5.57
C ASP A 486 20.30 28.74 5.56
N GLY A 487 19.98 28.21 4.37
CA GLY A 487 19.12 27.04 4.16
C GLY A 487 17.70 27.20 4.71
N VAL A 488 17.20 28.43 4.83
CA VAL A 488 15.83 28.70 5.28
C VAL A 488 14.84 28.45 4.14
N LEU A 489 13.88 27.58 4.38
CA LEU A 489 12.90 27.14 3.41
C LEU A 489 11.52 27.70 3.78
N SER A 490 10.81 28.28 2.83
CA SER A 490 9.42 28.68 3.00
C SER A 490 8.68 28.67 1.68
N ARG A 491 7.60 27.92 1.60
CA ARG A 491 6.73 27.86 0.42
C ARG A 491 5.31 27.44 0.78
N ASN A 492 4.35 27.99 0.07
CA ASN A 492 2.98 27.53 0.11
C ASN A 492 2.43 27.27 -1.30
N THR A 493 1.40 26.48 -1.39
CA THR A 493 0.64 26.27 -2.62
C THR A 493 -0.84 26.17 -2.32
N THR A 494 -1.64 26.68 -3.26
CA THR A 494 -3.08 26.46 -3.31
C THR A 494 -3.40 25.75 -4.61
N GLU A 495 -4.12 24.65 -4.52
CA GLU A 495 -4.46 23.78 -5.63
C GLU A 495 -5.98 23.70 -5.75
N PHE A 496 -6.48 23.91 -6.95
CA PHE A 496 -7.87 23.68 -7.33
C PHE A 496 -7.97 22.43 -8.18
N SER A 497 -9.00 21.62 -7.97
CA SER A 497 -9.31 20.46 -8.80
C SER A 497 -10.79 20.41 -9.11
N SER A 498 -11.15 19.91 -10.30
CA SER A 498 -12.53 19.55 -10.65
C SER A 498 -12.52 18.34 -11.56
N PHE A 499 -13.58 17.56 -11.51
CA PHE A 499 -13.70 16.38 -12.37
C PHE A 499 -15.15 16.06 -12.70
N PHE A 500 -15.31 15.35 -13.82
CA PHE A 500 -16.53 14.69 -14.25
C PHE A 500 -16.18 13.27 -14.66
N GLU A 501 -17.00 12.30 -14.27
CA GLU A 501 -16.92 10.94 -14.76
C GLU A 501 -18.29 10.32 -14.93
N ASP A 502 -18.40 9.36 -15.85
CA ASP A 502 -19.58 8.56 -16.08
C ASP A 502 -19.20 7.08 -16.25
N LYS A 503 -19.79 6.23 -15.45
CA LYS A 503 -19.75 4.79 -15.60
C LYS A 503 -21.03 4.36 -16.33
N TRP A 504 -20.89 4.13 -17.63
CA TRP A 504 -21.98 3.79 -18.55
C TRP A 504 -22.05 2.28 -18.77
N THR A 505 -23.04 1.64 -18.18
CA THR A 505 -23.37 0.23 -18.43
C THR A 505 -24.32 0.16 -19.61
N ILE A 506 -23.76 -0.04 -20.81
CA ILE A 506 -24.49 -0.08 -22.08
C ILE A 506 -25.45 -1.28 -22.13
N ASN A 507 -24.96 -2.43 -21.65
CA ASN A 507 -25.72 -3.67 -21.51
C ASN A 507 -24.99 -4.62 -20.55
N ASP A 508 -25.52 -5.81 -20.31
CA ASP A 508 -24.96 -6.83 -19.39
C ASP A 508 -23.53 -7.30 -19.75
N ARG A 509 -22.99 -6.87 -20.90
CA ARG A 509 -21.68 -7.30 -21.39
C ARG A 509 -20.66 -6.18 -21.53
N LEU A 510 -21.08 -4.96 -21.60
CA LEU A 510 -20.21 -3.83 -21.89
C LEU A 510 -20.50 -2.67 -20.94
N THR A 511 -19.50 -2.35 -20.13
CA THR A 511 -19.44 -1.14 -19.33
C THR A 511 -18.27 -0.30 -19.82
N LEU A 512 -18.49 0.99 -20.02
CA LEU A 512 -17.49 2.02 -20.28
C LEU A 512 -17.41 2.93 -19.05
N GLU A 513 -16.21 3.37 -18.72
CA GLU A 513 -15.98 4.42 -17.73
C GLU A 513 -15.11 5.48 -18.38
N TYR A 514 -15.61 6.69 -18.47
CA TYR A 514 -14.87 7.81 -19.04
C TYR A 514 -15.01 9.03 -18.15
N GLY A 515 -13.94 9.79 -18.11
CA GLY A 515 -13.91 10.99 -17.29
C GLY A 515 -12.81 11.94 -17.69
N VAL A 516 -12.92 13.13 -17.14
CA VAL A 516 -11.93 14.19 -17.31
C VAL A 516 -11.73 14.90 -15.97
N ARG A 517 -10.48 15.17 -15.65
CA ARG A 517 -10.08 15.93 -14.48
C ARG A 517 -9.28 17.16 -14.89
N LEU A 518 -9.52 18.28 -14.23
CA LEU A 518 -8.76 19.51 -14.34
C LEU A 518 -8.11 19.83 -13.00
N ASP A 519 -6.79 19.93 -12.97
CA ASP A 519 -6.02 20.40 -11.81
C ASP A 519 -5.26 21.66 -12.14
N ARG A 520 -5.18 22.61 -11.20
CA ARG A 520 -4.38 23.84 -11.28
C ARG A 520 -3.79 24.15 -9.91
N ASP A 521 -2.52 24.50 -9.86
CA ASP A 521 -1.81 24.95 -8.66
C ASP A 521 -1.15 26.33 -8.85
N THR A 522 -0.74 26.93 -7.73
CA THR A 522 -0.10 28.26 -7.72
C THR A 522 1.40 28.21 -8.02
N ILE A 523 2.02 27.04 -8.12
CA ILE A 523 3.45 26.84 -8.43
C ILE A 523 3.63 26.75 -9.96
N ALA A 524 3.10 25.71 -10.61
CA ALA A 524 3.19 25.53 -12.06
C ALA A 524 2.29 26.52 -12.81
N LYS A 525 1.16 26.90 -12.25
CA LYS A 525 0.13 27.77 -12.85
C LYS A 525 -0.41 27.23 -14.19
N GLU A 526 -0.27 25.90 -14.42
CA GLU A 526 -0.78 25.22 -15.60
C GLU A 526 -2.21 24.70 -15.37
N ASN A 527 -2.98 24.60 -16.45
CA ASN A 527 -4.25 23.89 -16.46
C ASN A 527 -4.00 22.45 -16.94
N ASN A 528 -3.99 21.53 -16.00
CA ASN A 528 -3.67 20.13 -16.24
C ASN A 528 -4.94 19.33 -16.53
N LEU A 529 -5.26 19.14 -17.81
CA LEU A 529 -6.42 18.37 -18.25
C LEU A 529 -6.04 16.88 -18.40
N ALA A 530 -6.71 16.01 -17.66
CA ALA A 530 -6.44 14.58 -17.54
C ALA A 530 -7.62 13.73 -18.01
N PRO A 531 -7.76 13.46 -19.33
CA PRO A 531 -8.77 12.55 -19.85
C PRO A 531 -8.43 11.10 -19.54
N ARG A 532 -9.46 10.29 -19.27
CA ARG A 532 -9.35 8.86 -18.96
C ARG A 532 -10.50 8.09 -19.57
N LEU A 533 -10.21 6.85 -19.97
CA LEU A 533 -11.18 5.91 -20.52
C LEU A 533 -10.82 4.50 -20.04
N ALA A 534 -11.81 3.78 -19.56
CA ALA A 534 -11.69 2.35 -19.26
C ALA A 534 -12.92 1.60 -19.77
N PHE A 535 -12.78 0.29 -19.92
CA PHE A 535 -13.88 -0.59 -20.34
C PHE A 535 -13.79 -1.95 -19.63
N ALA A 536 -14.95 -2.59 -19.49
CA ALA A 536 -15.10 -3.99 -19.15
C ALA A 536 -16.05 -4.66 -20.14
N PHE A 537 -15.59 -5.73 -20.80
CA PHE A 537 -16.34 -6.43 -21.83
C PHE A 537 -16.38 -7.93 -21.57
N SER A 538 -17.57 -8.51 -21.49
CA SER A 538 -17.79 -9.97 -21.42
C SER A 538 -18.07 -10.54 -22.82
N PRO A 539 -17.09 -11.17 -23.48
CA PRO A 539 -17.27 -11.71 -24.84
C PRO A 539 -18.19 -12.93 -24.87
N LEU A 540 -18.26 -13.68 -23.77
CA LEU A 540 -19.06 -14.89 -23.65
C LEU A 540 -20.33 -14.65 -22.80
N ARG A 541 -21.41 -15.39 -23.08
CA ARG A 541 -22.67 -15.28 -22.31
C ARG A 541 -22.62 -16.03 -20.97
N ASP A 542 -21.52 -16.71 -20.68
CA ASP A 542 -21.35 -17.51 -19.46
C ASP A 542 -21.05 -16.67 -18.20
N GLY A 543 -20.83 -15.36 -18.35
CA GLY A 543 -20.46 -14.45 -17.26
C GLY A 543 -19.11 -14.73 -16.58
N ARG A 544 -18.34 -15.71 -17.12
CA ARG A 544 -17.08 -16.17 -16.51
C ARG A 544 -15.82 -15.57 -17.12
N THR A 545 -16.00 -14.80 -18.19
CA THR A 545 -14.89 -14.20 -18.93
C THR A 545 -15.11 -12.72 -19.08
N VAL A 546 -14.13 -11.90 -18.66
CA VAL A 546 -14.16 -10.45 -18.87
C VAL A 546 -12.80 -9.99 -19.40
N ILE A 547 -12.84 -9.14 -20.42
CA ILE A 547 -11.69 -8.38 -20.91
C ILE A 547 -11.83 -6.96 -20.36
N ARG A 548 -10.81 -6.48 -19.65
CA ARG A 548 -10.76 -5.13 -19.11
C ARG A 548 -9.60 -4.37 -19.70
N GLY A 549 -9.70 -3.07 -19.73
CA GLY A 549 -8.58 -2.23 -20.09
C GLY A 549 -8.91 -0.77 -19.94
N GLY A 550 -7.88 0.04 -20.03
CA GLY A 550 -8.04 1.48 -19.97
C GLY A 550 -6.80 2.22 -20.46
N VAL A 551 -6.96 3.50 -20.65
CA VAL A 551 -5.91 4.46 -20.98
C VAL A 551 -6.22 5.78 -20.27
N GLY A 552 -5.18 6.43 -19.73
CA GLY A 552 -5.35 7.71 -19.04
C GLY A 552 -4.10 8.55 -19.06
N LEU A 553 -4.32 9.85 -18.99
CA LEU A 553 -3.31 10.86 -18.71
C LEU A 553 -3.43 11.23 -17.23
N PHE A 554 -2.32 11.16 -16.51
CA PHE A 554 -2.25 11.43 -15.08
C PHE A 554 -1.22 12.52 -14.82
N TYR A 555 -1.56 13.46 -13.93
CA TYR A 555 -0.65 14.49 -13.44
C TYR A 555 -0.33 14.25 -11.97
N ASP A 556 0.95 14.41 -11.62
CA ASP A 556 1.43 14.37 -10.26
C ASP A 556 1.15 15.69 -9.53
N ARG A 557 1.60 15.79 -8.30
CA ARG A 557 1.73 17.04 -7.56
C ARG A 557 3.16 17.57 -7.68
N ILE A 558 3.35 18.89 -7.49
CA ILE A 558 4.64 19.46 -7.22
C ILE A 558 4.87 19.45 -5.71
N ASN A 559 5.78 18.60 -5.25
CA ASN A 559 6.13 18.55 -3.83
C ASN A 559 6.83 19.84 -3.40
N LEU A 560 6.57 20.31 -2.17
CA LEU A 560 7.07 21.63 -1.75
C LEU A 560 8.58 21.64 -1.51
N ASN A 561 9.22 20.51 -1.20
CA ASN A 561 10.67 20.40 -1.18
C ASN A 561 11.31 20.64 -2.56
N VAL A 562 10.65 20.24 -3.65
CA VAL A 562 11.05 20.57 -5.02
C VAL A 562 10.93 22.09 -5.26
N ALA A 563 9.80 22.67 -4.86
CA ALA A 563 9.52 24.11 -5.07
C ALA A 563 10.39 25.04 -4.20
N THR A 564 11.09 24.51 -3.19
CA THR A 564 12.05 25.26 -2.36
C THR A 564 13.51 25.00 -2.74
N PHE A 565 13.78 24.29 -3.83
CA PHE A 565 15.14 23.88 -4.20
C PHE A 565 16.11 25.06 -4.29
N SER A 566 15.73 26.17 -4.90
CA SER A 566 16.57 27.38 -5.01
C SER A 566 16.83 28.11 -3.66
N GLN A 567 16.19 27.68 -2.57
CA GLN A 567 16.41 28.18 -1.21
C GLN A 567 17.38 27.28 -0.41
N LEU A 568 17.80 26.16 -0.98
CA LEU A 568 18.81 25.29 -0.38
C LEU A 568 20.19 25.95 -0.45
N GLN A 569 21.11 25.45 0.37
CA GLN A 569 22.50 25.91 0.37
C GLN A 569 23.20 25.61 -0.95
N ASP A 570 24.01 26.55 -1.42
CA ASP A 570 24.97 26.33 -2.50
C ASP A 570 26.12 25.45 -2.04
N ARG A 571 26.85 24.86 -2.99
CA ARG A 571 27.97 23.97 -2.72
C ARG A 571 29.27 24.54 -3.27
N VAL A 572 30.35 24.39 -2.51
CA VAL A 572 31.71 24.65 -2.98
C VAL A 572 32.45 23.33 -3.02
N ILE A 573 32.83 22.89 -4.21
CA ILE A 573 33.51 21.62 -4.45
C ILE A 573 34.97 21.87 -4.75
N THR A 574 35.84 21.47 -3.81
CA THR A 574 37.31 21.56 -3.95
C THR A 574 37.86 20.18 -4.27
N LYS A 575 38.62 20.04 -5.34
CA LYS A 575 39.32 18.79 -5.72
C LYS A 575 40.81 18.92 -5.36
N PHE A 576 41.38 17.84 -4.87
CA PHE A 576 42.79 17.74 -4.45
C PHE A 576 43.54 16.68 -5.25
N GLY A 577 44.80 16.98 -5.59
CA GLY A 577 45.75 16.03 -6.16
C GLY A 577 46.18 14.96 -5.16
N PRO A 578 46.90 13.91 -5.63
CA PRO A 578 47.48 12.89 -4.74
C PRO A 578 48.51 13.47 -3.76
N ASP A 579 49.11 14.58 -4.10
CA ASP A 579 50.08 15.36 -3.26
C ASP A 579 49.39 16.21 -2.19
N GLY A 580 48.04 16.21 -2.14
CA GLY A 580 47.23 17.05 -1.25
C GLY A 580 47.08 18.50 -1.70
N GLY A 581 47.69 18.90 -2.85
CA GLY A 581 47.55 20.22 -3.43
C GLY A 581 46.14 20.43 -4.02
N GLN A 582 45.55 21.63 -3.89
CA GLN A 582 44.29 21.99 -4.49
C GLN A 582 44.43 22.04 -6.03
N VAL A 583 43.62 21.26 -6.74
CA VAL A 583 43.59 21.19 -8.21
C VAL A 583 42.54 22.14 -8.78
N SER A 584 41.38 22.18 -8.19
CA SER A 584 40.27 23.02 -8.63
C SER A 584 39.29 23.33 -7.48
N GLU A 585 38.62 24.46 -7.59
CA GLU A 585 37.50 24.84 -6.73
C GLU A 585 36.35 25.32 -7.62
N LEU A 586 35.19 24.73 -7.47
CA LEU A 586 34.00 25.05 -8.24
C LEU A 586 32.85 25.40 -7.27
N GLN A 587 32.26 26.58 -7.47
CA GLN A 587 31.03 26.92 -6.80
C GLN A 587 29.84 26.41 -7.63
N HIS A 588 29.02 25.53 -7.04
CA HIS A 588 27.77 25.05 -7.62
C HIS A 588 26.60 25.83 -7.06
N LEU A 589 26.02 26.71 -7.85
CA LEU A 589 24.81 27.44 -7.52
C LEU A 589 23.59 26.50 -7.63
N THR A 590 22.72 26.57 -6.66
CA THR A 590 21.46 25.80 -6.62
C THR A 590 20.39 26.52 -7.41
N LEU A 591 20.14 26.10 -8.65
CA LEU A 591 19.21 26.74 -9.59
C LEU A 591 18.07 25.79 -9.99
N ALA A 592 16.89 26.34 -10.15
CA ALA A 592 15.76 25.64 -10.73
C ALA A 592 15.38 26.27 -12.06
N ASP A 593 14.81 25.50 -12.97
CA ASP A 593 14.21 26.04 -14.20
C ASP A 593 13.27 27.20 -13.87
N ASP A 594 13.25 28.23 -14.74
CA ASP A 594 12.38 29.42 -14.58
C ASP A 594 10.89 29.06 -14.45
N ARG A 595 10.51 27.90 -14.97
CA ARG A 595 9.14 27.43 -14.96
C ARG A 595 9.04 25.97 -14.51
N PHE A 596 8.41 25.76 -13.36
CA PHE A 596 7.98 24.41 -12.95
C PHE A 596 6.85 23.91 -13.85
N LEU A 597 7.00 22.69 -14.36
CA LEU A 597 5.95 21.98 -15.10
C LEU A 597 5.47 20.81 -14.25
N THR A 598 4.18 20.56 -14.26
CA THR A 598 3.63 19.42 -13.52
C THR A 598 4.07 18.09 -14.16
N PRO A 599 4.73 17.17 -13.41
CA PRO A 599 5.05 15.84 -13.91
C PRO A 599 3.80 15.10 -14.34
N ARG A 600 3.91 14.29 -15.40
CA ARG A 600 2.77 13.55 -15.94
C ARG A 600 3.14 12.16 -16.42
N SER A 601 2.15 11.27 -16.48
CA SER A 601 2.32 9.97 -17.12
C SER A 601 1.13 9.61 -18.00
N VAL A 602 1.41 8.87 -19.06
CA VAL A 602 0.41 8.14 -19.82
C VAL A 602 0.50 6.67 -19.40
N SER A 603 -0.61 6.11 -18.94
CA SER A 603 -0.70 4.71 -18.56
C SER A 603 -1.83 4.04 -19.32
N TRP A 604 -1.60 2.79 -19.71
CA TRP A 604 -2.63 1.93 -20.29
C TRP A 604 -2.41 0.48 -19.88
N ASN A 605 -3.50 -0.27 -19.80
CA ASN A 605 -3.48 -1.71 -19.54
C ASN A 605 -4.56 -2.45 -20.32
N VAL A 606 -4.33 -3.76 -20.46
CA VAL A 606 -5.35 -4.70 -20.90
C VAL A 606 -5.23 -5.97 -20.07
N GLU A 607 -6.37 -6.52 -19.65
CA GLU A 607 -6.46 -7.69 -18.79
C GLU A 607 -7.51 -8.64 -19.31
N PHE A 608 -7.22 -9.92 -19.21
CA PHE A 608 -8.14 -11.03 -19.50
C PHE A 608 -8.37 -11.80 -18.20
N ASP A 609 -9.60 -11.78 -17.71
CA ASP A 609 -10.06 -12.48 -16.52
C ASP A 609 -10.95 -13.65 -16.91
N ARG A 610 -10.67 -14.81 -16.34
CA ARG A 610 -11.54 -15.97 -16.52
C ARG A 610 -11.66 -16.82 -15.25
N GLU A 611 -12.87 -17.16 -14.90
CA GLU A 611 -13.17 -18.20 -13.93
C GLU A 611 -13.13 -19.58 -14.64
N TRP A 612 -12.01 -20.29 -14.49
CA TRP A 612 -11.80 -21.60 -15.13
C TRP A 612 -12.55 -22.73 -14.44
N LEU A 613 -12.53 -22.72 -13.11
CA LEU A 613 -13.26 -23.64 -12.24
C LEU A 613 -14.05 -22.79 -11.24
N LYS A 614 -15.06 -23.38 -10.62
CA LYS A 614 -15.78 -22.70 -9.55
C LYS A 614 -14.80 -22.19 -8.51
N ASN A 615 -14.77 -20.88 -8.28
CA ASN A 615 -13.89 -20.18 -7.35
C ASN A 615 -12.38 -20.14 -7.75
N LEU A 616 -11.99 -20.55 -8.97
CA LEU A 616 -10.64 -20.36 -9.51
C LEU A 616 -10.68 -19.25 -10.56
N LEU A 617 -10.25 -18.08 -10.18
CA LEU A 617 -10.06 -16.93 -11.07
C LEU A 617 -8.61 -16.89 -11.55
N VAL A 618 -8.40 -16.81 -12.85
CA VAL A 618 -7.09 -16.55 -13.47
C VAL A 618 -7.18 -15.25 -14.26
N ARG A 619 -6.21 -14.39 -14.04
CA ARG A 619 -6.04 -13.12 -14.75
C ARG A 619 -4.72 -13.13 -15.49
N VAL A 620 -4.73 -12.65 -16.71
CA VAL A 620 -3.54 -12.37 -17.52
C VAL A 620 -3.61 -10.91 -17.94
N GLY A 621 -2.57 -10.15 -17.64
CA GLY A 621 -2.56 -8.71 -17.91
C GLY A 621 -1.25 -8.22 -18.51
N TYR A 622 -1.36 -7.13 -19.25
CA TYR A 622 -0.24 -6.33 -19.70
C TYR A 622 -0.52 -4.85 -19.41
N GLN A 623 0.50 -4.15 -18.90
CA GLN A 623 0.42 -2.72 -18.68
C GLN A 623 1.70 -1.98 -19.10
N GLN A 624 1.54 -0.71 -19.45
CA GLN A 624 2.64 0.19 -19.74
C GLN A 624 2.35 1.57 -19.15
N ARG A 625 3.39 2.17 -18.55
CA ARG A 625 3.42 3.56 -18.07
C ARG A 625 4.61 4.28 -18.68
N GLU A 626 4.40 5.51 -19.13
CA GLU A 626 5.44 6.44 -19.58
C GLU A 626 5.33 7.75 -18.80
N GLY A 627 6.32 8.01 -17.93
CA GLY A 627 6.47 9.25 -17.18
C GLY A 627 7.28 10.29 -17.97
N THR A 628 6.86 11.53 -17.92
CA THR A 628 7.54 12.69 -18.54
C THR A 628 7.44 13.90 -17.62
N ARG A 629 8.30 14.89 -17.83
CA ARG A 629 8.41 16.10 -17.00
C ARG A 629 8.76 15.77 -15.53
N GLU A 630 9.47 14.68 -15.29
CA GLU A 630 9.93 14.30 -13.94
C GLU A 630 11.07 15.24 -13.53
N TYR A 631 11.13 15.58 -12.23
CA TYR A 631 12.16 16.45 -11.71
C TYR A 631 13.48 15.71 -11.53
N ILE A 632 14.51 16.17 -12.23
CA ILE A 632 15.87 15.64 -12.17
C ILE A 632 16.89 16.71 -11.82
N LEU A 633 17.98 16.28 -11.22
CA LEU A 633 19.13 17.11 -10.88
C LEU A 633 20.29 16.81 -11.82
N ASP A 634 20.90 17.85 -12.39
CA ASP A 634 22.09 17.68 -13.19
C ASP A 634 23.15 18.74 -12.85
N PRO A 635 24.37 18.34 -12.47
CA PRO A 635 25.47 19.26 -12.31
C PRO A 635 25.99 19.68 -13.71
N LEU A 636 25.83 20.95 -14.05
CA LEU A 636 26.26 21.55 -15.30
C LEU A 636 27.49 22.42 -15.05
N GLU A 637 28.59 22.14 -15.73
CA GLU A 637 29.77 23.01 -15.68
C GLU A 637 29.55 24.22 -16.60
N SER A 638 29.59 25.42 -16.01
CA SER A 638 29.43 26.72 -16.71
C SER A 638 30.63 27.59 -16.46
N GLY A 639 31.63 27.53 -17.36
CA GLY A 639 32.86 28.35 -17.27
C GLY A 639 33.98 27.73 -16.42
N THR A 640 35.00 28.53 -16.07
CA THR A 640 36.23 28.03 -15.44
C THR A 640 36.12 27.77 -13.95
N ASN A 641 35.22 28.44 -13.21
CA ASN A 641 35.12 28.35 -11.76
C ASN A 641 33.67 28.34 -11.25
N GLN A 642 32.69 28.30 -12.13
CA GLN A 642 31.28 28.23 -11.74
C GLN A 642 30.61 27.03 -12.40
N SER A 643 29.72 26.43 -11.68
CA SER A 643 28.89 25.32 -12.12
C SER A 643 27.49 25.51 -11.54
N GLU A 644 26.53 24.88 -12.13
CA GLU A 644 25.13 24.95 -11.69
C GLU A 644 24.66 23.55 -11.29
N LEU A 645 24.04 23.42 -10.14
CA LEU A 645 23.21 22.25 -9.84
C LEU A 645 21.78 22.57 -10.29
N LEU A 646 21.46 22.17 -11.52
CA LEU A 646 20.20 22.51 -12.15
C LEU A 646 19.12 21.49 -11.81
N LEU A 647 18.00 21.98 -11.25
CA LEU A 647 16.75 21.24 -11.18
C LEU A 647 15.91 21.51 -12.42
N SER A 648 15.67 20.48 -13.22
CA SER A 648 14.90 20.60 -14.45
C SER A 648 13.73 19.61 -14.55
N ASN A 649 12.77 19.91 -15.43
CA ASN A 649 11.66 19.02 -15.82
C ASN A 649 12.02 18.07 -17.00
N GLY A 650 13.29 17.77 -17.21
CA GLY A 650 13.78 16.93 -18.31
C GLY A 650 13.56 15.43 -18.12
N GLY A 651 13.25 15.01 -16.92
CA GLY A 651 13.22 13.61 -16.55
C GLY A 651 12.10 12.79 -17.19
N ARG A 652 12.42 11.52 -17.44
CA ARG A 652 11.52 10.55 -18.06
C ARG A 652 11.67 9.18 -17.41
N SER A 653 10.57 8.43 -17.35
CA SER A 653 10.57 7.03 -16.92
C SER A 653 9.68 6.19 -17.83
N ARG A 654 9.94 4.88 -17.85
CA ARG A 654 9.13 3.91 -18.58
C ARG A 654 9.04 2.62 -17.80
N TYR A 655 7.84 2.10 -17.67
CA TYR A 655 7.53 0.80 -17.10
C TYR A 655 6.73 -0.05 -18.05
N ARG A 656 7.01 -1.34 -18.07
CA ARG A 656 6.25 -2.36 -18.80
C ARG A 656 6.14 -3.59 -17.94
N GLU A 657 4.97 -4.19 -17.93
CA GLU A 657 4.68 -5.37 -17.12
C GLU A 657 3.78 -6.33 -17.86
N PHE A 658 4.10 -7.61 -17.77
CA PHE A 658 3.22 -8.72 -18.05
C PHE A 658 2.98 -9.47 -16.74
N GLN A 659 1.72 -9.73 -16.41
CA GLN A 659 1.34 -10.41 -15.18
C GLN A 659 0.42 -11.58 -15.43
N VAL A 660 0.56 -12.62 -14.59
CA VAL A 660 -0.40 -13.72 -14.46
C VAL A 660 -0.72 -13.89 -12.99
N THR A 661 -2.00 -13.83 -12.64
CA THR A 661 -2.45 -14.06 -11.26
C THR A 661 -3.47 -15.18 -11.23
N ALA A 662 -3.45 -15.97 -10.17
CA ALA A 662 -4.42 -17.01 -9.91
C ALA A 662 -4.90 -16.91 -8.46
N ARG A 663 -6.21 -16.86 -8.28
CA ARG A 663 -6.87 -16.83 -6.97
C ARG A 663 -7.83 -18.01 -6.89
N TYR A 664 -7.66 -18.82 -5.86
CA TYR A 664 -8.52 -19.98 -5.62
C TYR A 664 -9.07 -19.96 -4.21
N ARG A 665 -10.39 -19.99 -4.07
CA ARG A 665 -11.09 -20.12 -2.80
C ARG A 665 -11.68 -21.53 -2.69
N PHE A 666 -11.28 -22.24 -1.66
CA PHE A 666 -11.82 -23.57 -1.33
C PHE A 666 -12.23 -23.60 0.14
N ARG A 667 -13.48 -23.90 0.41
CA ARG A 667 -14.14 -23.70 1.70
C ARG A 667 -14.21 -22.20 2.08
N GLU A 668 -15.08 -21.82 3.01
CA GLU A 668 -15.40 -20.43 3.34
C GLU A 668 -14.22 -19.57 3.84
N GLN A 669 -13.16 -20.21 4.35
CA GLN A 669 -12.04 -19.51 5.01
C GLN A 669 -10.68 -19.78 4.37
N ASN A 670 -10.62 -20.62 3.31
CA ASN A 670 -9.36 -21.02 2.71
C ASN A 670 -9.21 -20.35 1.34
N GLU A 671 -8.10 -19.67 1.17
CA GLU A 671 -7.77 -18.93 -0.05
C GLU A 671 -6.30 -19.12 -0.41
N VAL A 672 -6.03 -19.21 -1.69
CA VAL A 672 -4.69 -19.23 -2.25
C VAL A 672 -4.60 -18.16 -3.31
N ASN A 673 -3.54 -17.37 -3.26
CA ASN A 673 -3.20 -16.34 -4.23
C ASN A 673 -1.79 -16.61 -4.75
N ALA A 674 -1.62 -16.62 -6.05
CA ALA A 674 -0.35 -16.74 -6.74
C ALA A 674 -0.26 -15.67 -7.83
N SER A 675 0.86 -14.98 -7.91
CA SER A 675 1.11 -13.99 -8.96
C SER A 675 2.52 -14.13 -9.51
N TYR A 676 2.64 -14.04 -10.82
CA TYR A 676 3.92 -13.92 -11.54
C TYR A 676 3.93 -12.62 -12.32
N VAL A 677 4.98 -11.86 -12.16
CA VAL A 677 5.19 -10.57 -12.82
C VAL A 677 6.53 -10.62 -13.58
N ARG A 678 6.47 -10.27 -14.87
CA ARG A 678 7.64 -9.95 -15.67
C ARG A 678 7.62 -8.48 -16.01
N SER A 679 8.60 -7.73 -15.52
CA SER A 679 8.60 -6.27 -15.66
C SER A 679 9.95 -5.69 -16.07
N ARG A 680 9.93 -4.43 -16.49
CA ARG A 680 11.13 -3.62 -16.74
C ARG A 680 10.85 -2.17 -16.40
N ALA A 681 11.64 -1.62 -15.48
CA ALA A 681 11.58 -0.22 -15.05
C ALA A 681 12.88 0.50 -15.49
N THR A 682 12.75 1.54 -16.31
CA THR A 682 13.86 2.37 -16.79
C THR A 682 13.51 3.85 -16.61
N GLY A 683 14.52 4.70 -16.41
CA GLY A 683 14.31 6.13 -16.29
C GLY A 683 15.59 6.89 -16.02
N ASP A 684 15.45 8.19 -15.82
CA ASP A 684 16.51 9.07 -15.38
C ASP A 684 16.84 8.78 -13.91
N LEU A 685 18.11 8.69 -13.57
CA LEU A 685 18.56 8.19 -12.27
C LEU A 685 18.77 9.29 -11.23
N ASN A 686 18.89 10.54 -11.69
CA ASN A 686 19.03 11.70 -10.81
C ASN A 686 17.67 12.31 -10.42
N ASP A 687 16.71 11.45 -10.05
CA ASP A 687 15.47 11.94 -9.46
C ASP A 687 15.71 12.81 -8.23
N PHE A 688 14.97 13.90 -8.12
CA PHE A 688 15.12 14.87 -7.04
C PHE A 688 15.08 14.24 -5.65
N ASN A 689 14.09 13.38 -5.38
CA ASN A 689 13.93 12.78 -4.05
C ASN A 689 15.00 11.74 -3.70
N SER A 690 15.79 11.26 -4.67
CA SER A 690 16.96 10.41 -4.41
C SER A 690 18.12 11.19 -3.78
N TYR A 691 18.13 12.51 -3.90
CA TYR A 691 19.16 13.39 -3.35
C TYR A 691 18.64 14.33 -2.27
N TYR A 692 17.42 14.84 -2.38
CA TYR A 692 16.79 15.80 -1.47
C TYR A 692 15.43 15.31 -0.95
N GLY A 693 15.32 14.00 -0.70
CA GLY A 693 14.16 13.39 -0.08
C GLY A 693 14.13 13.58 1.45
N ASN A 694 13.68 12.54 2.16
CA ASN A 694 13.73 12.57 3.63
C ASN A 694 15.17 12.61 4.18
N PHE A 695 16.09 11.95 3.49
CA PHE A 695 17.51 11.92 3.82
C PHE A 695 18.31 12.33 2.58
N GLU A 696 19.29 13.21 2.76
CA GLU A 696 20.06 13.74 1.65
C GLU A 696 21.25 12.87 1.27
N ASN A 697 21.56 12.88 -0.03
CA ASN A 697 22.79 12.35 -0.60
C ASN A 697 23.64 13.53 -1.14
N PRO A 698 24.85 13.79 -0.57
CA PRO A 698 25.64 14.95 -0.95
C PRO A 698 26.37 14.79 -2.29
N ILE A 699 26.53 13.54 -2.78
CA ILE A 699 27.34 13.24 -3.96
C ILE A 699 26.43 13.09 -5.17
N ILE A 700 26.34 14.16 -5.98
CA ILE A 700 25.54 14.21 -7.20
C ILE A 700 26.48 14.11 -8.40
N ARG A 701 26.29 13.09 -9.24
CA ARG A 701 27.02 12.89 -10.51
C ARG A 701 26.10 13.24 -11.69
N PRO A 702 26.65 13.44 -12.89
CA PRO A 702 25.84 13.70 -14.07
C PRO A 702 24.69 12.71 -14.24
N ASN A 703 23.53 13.20 -14.70
CA ASN A 703 22.37 12.33 -14.89
C ASN A 703 22.60 11.30 -15.98
N GLU A 704 22.03 10.14 -15.79
CA GLU A 704 22.08 9.03 -16.74
C GLU A 704 20.72 8.33 -16.78
N ARG A 705 20.32 7.87 -17.96
CA ARG A 705 19.11 7.07 -18.13
C ARG A 705 19.43 5.59 -18.21
N SER A 706 18.93 4.81 -17.23
CA SER A 706 19.22 3.39 -17.12
C SER A 706 18.08 2.62 -16.44
N LEU A 707 18.37 1.40 -15.92
CA LEU A 707 17.45 0.65 -15.06
C LEU A 707 17.24 1.41 -13.75
N LEU A 708 16.01 1.51 -13.29
CA LEU A 708 15.71 2.07 -11.96
C LEU A 708 16.23 1.12 -10.86
N ALA A 709 16.62 1.67 -9.71
CA ALA A 709 17.23 0.91 -8.61
C ALA A 709 16.35 -0.23 -8.09
N PHE A 710 15.04 -0.14 -8.26
CA PHE A 710 14.06 -1.14 -7.87
C PHE A 710 13.58 -2.04 -9.04
N ASP A 711 14.24 -2.00 -10.20
CA ASP A 711 13.92 -2.87 -11.34
C ASP A 711 14.07 -4.34 -10.97
N THR A 712 13.00 -5.10 -11.14
CA THR A 712 12.92 -6.53 -10.81
C THR A 712 12.30 -7.29 -12.00
N PRO A 713 13.10 -7.87 -12.90
CA PRO A 713 12.60 -8.47 -14.15
C PRO A 713 11.58 -9.59 -13.96
N ASN A 714 11.77 -10.44 -12.96
CA ASN A 714 10.83 -11.53 -12.66
C ASN A 714 10.56 -11.57 -11.17
N ARG A 715 9.30 -11.67 -10.81
CA ARG A 715 8.85 -11.86 -9.44
C ARG A 715 7.69 -12.83 -9.38
N PHE A 716 7.76 -13.78 -8.45
CA PHE A 716 6.67 -14.69 -8.09
C PHE A 716 6.32 -14.51 -6.63
N VAL A 717 5.05 -14.25 -6.35
CA VAL A 717 4.52 -14.15 -4.98
C VAL A 717 3.41 -15.19 -4.83
N PHE A 718 3.46 -15.94 -3.76
CA PHE A 718 2.42 -16.89 -3.37
C PHE A 718 2.07 -16.70 -1.91
N TRP A 719 0.80 -16.63 -1.59
CA TRP A 719 0.33 -16.68 -0.21
C TRP A 719 -1.03 -17.37 -0.13
N GLY A 720 -1.33 -17.91 1.05
CA GLY A 720 -2.60 -18.57 1.26
C GLY A 720 -2.97 -18.67 2.71
N ASN A 721 -4.25 -18.90 2.98
CA ASN A 721 -4.80 -19.13 4.30
C ASN A 721 -5.43 -20.53 4.35
N PHE A 722 -4.89 -21.42 5.17
CA PHE A 722 -5.30 -22.81 5.30
C PHE A 722 -5.77 -23.09 6.73
N THR A 723 -7.08 -23.13 6.91
CA THR A 723 -7.69 -23.51 8.20
C THR A 723 -7.93 -25.01 8.23
N ALA A 724 -7.22 -25.69 9.12
CA ALA A 724 -7.30 -27.13 9.34
C ALA A 724 -8.26 -27.47 10.50
N LYS A 725 -8.47 -28.77 10.73
CA LYS A 725 -9.19 -29.28 11.91
C LYS A 725 -8.55 -28.75 13.21
N TYR A 726 -9.31 -28.70 14.27
CA TYR A 726 -8.87 -28.26 15.61
C TYR A 726 -8.50 -26.77 15.71
N GLY A 727 -8.98 -25.90 14.79
CA GLY A 727 -8.75 -24.45 14.81
C GLY A 727 -7.29 -24.04 14.58
N ILE A 728 -6.54 -24.83 13.82
CA ILE A 728 -5.19 -24.48 13.37
C ILE A 728 -5.30 -23.78 12.02
N THR A 729 -4.68 -22.62 11.91
CA THR A 729 -4.56 -21.86 10.67
C THR A 729 -3.10 -21.73 10.29
N VAL A 730 -2.74 -22.13 9.07
CA VAL A 730 -1.40 -22.02 8.50
C VAL A 730 -1.43 -21.03 7.35
N VAL A 731 -0.55 -20.05 7.37
CA VAL A 731 -0.46 -18.99 6.38
C VAL A 731 0.97 -18.90 5.86
N PRO A 732 1.30 -19.59 4.76
CA PRO A 732 2.57 -19.41 4.04
C PRO A 732 2.54 -18.13 3.20
N LEU A 733 3.70 -17.50 3.06
CA LEU A 733 3.99 -16.39 2.15
C LEU A 733 5.35 -16.66 1.50
N LEU A 734 5.38 -16.78 0.19
CA LEU A 734 6.58 -16.98 -0.62
C LEU A 734 6.81 -15.76 -1.50
N ASP A 735 7.99 -15.17 -1.47
CA ASP A 735 8.44 -14.13 -2.40
C ASP A 735 9.75 -14.58 -3.07
N LEU A 736 9.69 -14.75 -4.38
CA LEU A 736 10.82 -15.08 -5.25
C LEU A 736 10.99 -13.94 -6.25
N ARG A 737 12.18 -13.36 -6.35
CA ARG A 737 12.42 -12.30 -7.33
C ARG A 737 13.90 -12.22 -7.73
N ASN A 738 14.14 -11.71 -8.92
CA ASN A 738 15.52 -11.36 -9.29
C ASN A 738 16.04 -10.24 -8.39
N GLY A 739 17.34 -10.25 -8.17
CA GLY A 739 18.03 -9.21 -7.42
C GLY A 739 17.93 -7.84 -8.08
N PHE A 740 18.06 -6.79 -7.30
CA PHE A 740 18.11 -5.40 -7.77
C PHE A 740 19.39 -5.14 -8.57
N PRO A 741 19.38 -4.17 -9.50
CA PRO A 741 20.56 -3.83 -10.28
C PRO A 741 21.66 -3.19 -9.43
N LEU A 742 22.92 -3.36 -9.85
CA LEU A 742 24.12 -2.85 -9.21
C LEU A 742 24.80 -1.77 -10.03
N SER A 743 25.49 -0.86 -9.34
CA SER A 743 26.47 0.08 -9.89
C SER A 743 27.85 -0.17 -9.27
N VAL A 744 28.89 0.11 -10.03
CA VAL A 744 30.29 0.08 -9.56
C VAL A 744 30.84 1.49 -9.59
N MET A 745 31.66 1.85 -8.60
CA MET A 745 32.25 3.17 -8.44
C MET A 745 33.79 3.06 -8.23
N ASP A 746 34.52 4.09 -8.64
CA ASP A 746 35.93 4.28 -8.27
C ASP A 746 36.09 4.87 -6.85
N GLN A 747 37.33 5.09 -6.42
CA GLN A 747 37.62 5.68 -5.12
C GLN A 747 37.07 7.11 -4.95
N ASP A 748 36.92 7.86 -6.04
CA ASP A 748 36.39 9.22 -6.05
C ASP A 748 34.85 9.22 -6.14
N ARG A 749 34.23 8.04 -6.07
CA ARG A 749 32.80 7.80 -6.18
C ARG A 749 32.19 8.20 -7.54
N ASN A 750 32.99 8.17 -8.60
CA ASN A 750 32.44 8.24 -9.96
C ASN A 750 31.98 6.85 -10.39
N PHE A 751 30.92 6.77 -11.17
CA PHE A 751 30.44 5.50 -11.69
C PHE A 751 31.38 4.98 -12.79
N VAL A 752 31.72 3.69 -12.68
CA VAL A 752 32.55 2.99 -13.66
C VAL A 752 31.64 2.15 -14.55
N GLY A 753 31.48 2.59 -15.79
CA GLY A 753 30.48 2.06 -16.69
C GLY A 753 29.07 2.56 -16.40
N PRO A 754 28.05 2.07 -17.16
CA PRO A 754 26.67 2.53 -16.99
C PRO A 754 26.08 2.19 -15.62
N ARG A 755 25.43 3.15 -15.00
CA ARG A 755 24.75 2.97 -13.70
C ARG A 755 23.69 1.88 -13.78
N ASN A 756 23.56 1.10 -12.69
CA ASN A 756 22.58 0.02 -12.56
C ASN A 756 22.69 -1.06 -13.65
N ARG A 757 23.87 -1.25 -14.26
CA ARG A 757 24.13 -2.26 -15.28
C ARG A 757 25.40 -3.11 -15.05
N ALA A 758 26.09 -2.91 -13.94
CA ALA A 758 27.27 -3.70 -13.60
C ALA A 758 26.92 -5.15 -13.23
N GLY A 759 25.68 -5.42 -12.91
CA GLY A 759 25.17 -6.72 -12.50
C GLY A 759 23.88 -6.59 -11.68
N ARG A 760 23.56 -7.64 -10.92
CA ARG A 760 22.44 -7.66 -9.97
C ARG A 760 22.85 -8.31 -8.66
N TYR A 761 22.18 -7.93 -7.58
CA TYR A 761 22.17 -8.71 -6.34
C TYR A 761 21.80 -10.16 -6.63
N PRO A 762 22.21 -11.13 -5.78
CA PRO A 762 21.67 -12.49 -5.82
C PRO A 762 20.15 -12.48 -5.81
N ASP A 763 19.54 -13.50 -6.41
CA ASP A 763 18.09 -13.65 -6.43
C ASP A 763 17.56 -13.76 -5.00
N PHE A 764 16.50 -13.02 -4.73
CA PHE A 764 15.84 -12.99 -3.43
C PHE A 764 14.88 -14.17 -3.31
N PHE A 765 14.96 -14.88 -2.19
CA PHE A 765 14.05 -15.95 -1.81
C PHE A 765 13.65 -15.82 -0.35
N SER A 766 12.36 -15.67 -0.07
CA SER A 766 11.84 -15.77 1.30
C SER A 766 10.59 -16.63 1.33
N LEU A 767 10.60 -17.66 2.16
CA LEU A 767 9.41 -18.38 2.57
C LEU A 767 9.13 -18.01 4.03
N ASP A 768 8.05 -17.27 4.25
CA ASP A 768 7.58 -16.88 5.56
C ASP A 768 6.36 -17.70 5.92
N MET A 769 6.17 -18.01 7.20
CA MET A 769 5.07 -18.86 7.67
C MET A 769 4.51 -18.37 8.99
N GLN A 770 3.21 -18.28 9.07
CA GLN A 770 2.49 -18.07 10.33
C GLN A 770 1.61 -19.27 10.61
N VAL A 771 1.69 -19.79 11.85
CA VAL A 771 0.81 -20.82 12.34
C VAL A 771 0.07 -20.27 13.55
N LEU A 772 -1.26 -20.28 13.50
CA LEU A 772 -2.14 -19.80 14.56
C LEU A 772 -2.99 -20.97 15.05
N LYS A 773 -3.21 -21.04 16.36
CA LYS A 773 -4.14 -21.98 16.99
C LYS A 773 -5.16 -21.24 17.84
N ALA A 774 -6.44 -21.51 17.60
CA ALA A 774 -7.50 -21.10 18.50
C ALA A 774 -7.42 -21.92 19.80
N VAL A 775 -7.43 -21.23 20.93
CA VAL A 775 -7.33 -21.82 22.27
C VAL A 775 -8.54 -21.40 23.09
N SER A 776 -9.12 -22.31 23.84
CA SER A 776 -10.19 -21.99 24.79
C SER A 776 -9.57 -21.49 26.10
N ALA A 777 -9.97 -20.30 26.56
CA ALA A 777 -9.60 -19.85 27.90
C ALA A 777 -10.47 -20.53 28.95
N PRO A 778 -9.97 -20.76 30.15
CA PRO A 778 -10.80 -21.30 31.24
C PRO A 778 -11.86 -20.27 31.71
N GLY A 779 -13.06 -20.78 32.06
CA GLY A 779 -14.14 -20.00 32.67
C GLY A 779 -14.96 -19.11 31.73
N ARG A 780 -15.69 -18.14 32.29
CA ARG A 780 -16.62 -17.26 31.57
C ARG A 780 -15.99 -16.37 30.46
N PHE A 781 -14.67 -16.24 30.48
CA PHE A 781 -13.96 -15.48 29.41
C PHE A 781 -14.04 -16.20 28.06
N SER A 782 -14.03 -17.53 28.03
CA SER A 782 -14.11 -18.32 26.80
C SER A 782 -15.46 -18.22 26.07
N GLU A 783 -16.53 -17.81 26.77
CA GLU A 783 -17.85 -17.64 26.19
C GLU A 783 -17.91 -16.35 25.32
N LYS A 784 -17.21 -15.29 25.76
CA LYS A 784 -17.24 -13.97 25.13
C LYS A 784 -16.07 -13.67 24.22
N TYR A 785 -14.90 -14.30 24.46
CA TYR A 785 -13.64 -13.99 23.75
C TYR A 785 -13.04 -15.24 23.11
N ARG A 786 -12.45 -15.04 21.94
CA ARG A 786 -11.63 -16.02 21.24
C ARG A 786 -10.16 -15.67 21.47
N PHE A 787 -9.38 -16.67 21.84
CA PHE A 787 -7.93 -16.54 21.99
C PHE A 787 -7.23 -17.29 20.87
N ARG A 788 -6.25 -16.65 20.24
CA ARG A 788 -5.38 -17.31 19.27
C ARG A 788 -3.93 -17.09 19.66
N VAL A 789 -3.18 -18.17 19.66
CA VAL A 789 -1.74 -18.16 19.93
C VAL A 789 -1.04 -18.70 18.68
N GLY A 790 0.08 -18.10 18.31
CA GLY A 790 0.78 -18.51 17.12
C GLY A 790 2.26 -18.23 17.13
N VAL A 791 2.91 -18.83 16.13
CA VAL A 791 4.33 -18.65 15.83
C VAL A 791 4.45 -18.13 14.41
N LYS A 792 5.33 -17.15 14.22
CA LYS A 792 5.78 -16.65 12.93
C LYS A 792 7.21 -17.08 12.70
N VAL A 793 7.52 -17.52 11.52
CA VAL A 793 8.88 -17.80 11.08
C VAL A 793 9.10 -17.07 9.76
N PHE A 794 10.02 -16.12 9.75
CA PHE A 794 10.44 -15.42 8.55
C PHE A 794 11.69 -16.08 7.97
N ASN A 795 11.77 -16.16 6.65
CA ASN A 795 12.85 -16.83 5.93
C ASN A 795 13.11 -18.26 6.48
N VAL A 796 12.08 -19.11 6.43
CA VAL A 796 12.09 -20.49 6.96
C VAL A 796 13.31 -21.28 6.47
N THR A 797 13.70 -21.09 5.22
CA THR A 797 14.84 -21.78 4.58
C THR A 797 16.19 -21.24 5.01
N ASN A 798 16.22 -20.09 5.69
CA ASN A 798 17.43 -19.36 6.05
C ASN A 798 18.30 -19.02 4.82
N HIS A 799 17.65 -18.70 3.67
CA HIS A 799 18.34 -18.27 2.47
C HIS A 799 19.09 -16.96 2.70
N PHE A 800 20.29 -16.83 2.16
CA PHE A 800 21.08 -15.60 2.26
C PHE A 800 20.54 -14.56 1.28
N ASN A 801 19.85 -13.54 1.81
CA ASN A 801 19.33 -12.40 1.06
C ASN A 801 20.14 -11.16 1.43
N PRO A 802 21.25 -10.86 0.70
CA PRO A 802 22.11 -9.72 1.04
C PRO A 802 21.41 -8.39 0.83
N ARG A 803 21.78 -7.41 1.67
CA ARG A 803 21.29 -6.02 1.58
C ARG A 803 22.37 -5.06 1.09
N ASP A 804 23.62 -5.36 1.39
CA ASP A 804 24.78 -4.50 1.13
C ASP A 804 25.70 -5.14 0.11
N PHE A 805 26.27 -4.30 -0.77
CA PHE A 805 27.19 -4.68 -1.82
C PHE A 805 28.40 -3.75 -1.80
N GLN A 806 29.62 -4.30 -1.73
CA GLN A 806 30.84 -3.51 -1.88
C GLN A 806 31.10 -3.24 -3.36
N GLY A 807 30.67 -2.05 -3.80
CA GLY A 807 30.77 -1.63 -5.21
C GLY A 807 31.91 -0.68 -5.52
N ASN A 808 32.81 -0.36 -4.56
CA ASN A 808 33.96 0.49 -4.80
C ASN A 808 35.16 -0.33 -5.24
N LEU A 809 35.71 -0.03 -6.43
CA LEU A 809 36.85 -0.75 -7.01
C LEU A 809 38.16 -0.63 -6.20
N ALA A 810 38.29 0.40 -5.36
CA ALA A 810 39.46 0.61 -4.54
C ALA A 810 39.40 -0.11 -3.18
N SER A 811 38.29 -0.81 -2.89
CA SER A 811 38.17 -1.65 -1.71
C SER A 811 38.75 -3.04 -1.95
N ASP A 812 39.48 -3.58 -0.99
CA ASP A 812 40.00 -4.95 -1.00
C ASP A 812 38.84 -5.98 -1.00
N GLU A 813 37.65 -5.58 -0.55
CA GLU A 813 36.44 -6.39 -0.47
C GLU A 813 35.49 -6.20 -1.66
N PHE A 814 35.96 -5.57 -2.75
CA PHE A 814 35.16 -5.35 -3.95
C PHE A 814 34.44 -6.59 -4.43
N GLY A 815 33.14 -6.46 -4.72
CA GLY A 815 32.31 -7.57 -5.21
C GLY A 815 31.64 -8.40 -4.12
N GLN A 816 31.94 -8.17 -2.84
CA GLN A 816 31.36 -8.92 -1.73
C GLN A 816 29.94 -8.42 -1.37
N PHE A 817 29.12 -9.36 -0.86
CA PHE A 817 27.76 -9.11 -0.39
C PHE A 817 27.66 -9.36 1.11
N TYR A 818 26.99 -8.45 1.83
CA TYR A 818 26.88 -8.49 3.28
C TYR A 818 25.45 -8.36 3.78
N ASN A 819 25.30 -8.43 5.11
CA ASN A 819 24.10 -8.16 5.85
C ASN A 819 22.88 -8.93 5.36
N GLY A 820 23.01 -10.25 5.24
CA GLY A 820 21.92 -11.13 4.86
C GLY A 820 20.82 -11.18 5.93
N VAL A 821 19.57 -11.14 5.49
CA VAL A 821 18.43 -11.31 6.38
C VAL A 821 18.24 -12.79 6.70
N GLY A 822 18.72 -13.20 7.86
CA GLY A 822 18.58 -14.57 8.36
C GLY A 822 17.17 -14.90 8.85
N ARG A 823 16.98 -16.17 9.25
CA ARG A 823 15.72 -16.67 9.82
C ARG A 823 15.37 -15.92 11.13
N LYS A 824 14.11 -15.48 11.25
CA LYS A 824 13.60 -14.82 12.45
C LYS A 824 12.35 -15.53 12.96
N PHE A 825 12.18 -15.58 14.28
CA PHE A 825 11.00 -16.13 14.94
C PHE A 825 10.23 -15.03 15.65
N GLY A 826 8.92 -15.13 15.65
CA GLY A 826 8.02 -14.25 16.40
C GLY A 826 6.88 -15.04 17.03
N LEU A 827 6.41 -14.59 18.18
CA LEU A 827 5.19 -15.07 18.79
C LEU A 827 4.03 -14.13 18.44
N LYS A 828 2.84 -14.68 18.28
CA LYS A 828 1.61 -13.91 18.10
C LYS A 828 0.59 -14.33 19.16
N PHE A 829 -0.04 -13.32 19.75
CA PHE A 829 -1.13 -13.50 20.69
C PHE A 829 -2.26 -12.55 20.34
N VAL A 830 -3.46 -13.08 20.17
CA VAL A 830 -4.65 -12.31 19.76
C VAL A 830 -5.79 -12.64 20.69
N VAL A 831 -6.44 -11.62 21.20
CA VAL A 831 -7.72 -11.69 21.92
C VAL A 831 -8.73 -10.90 21.12
N GLU A 832 -9.82 -11.53 20.71
CA GLU A 832 -10.92 -10.91 19.98
C GLU A 832 -12.25 -11.37 20.56
N LYS A 833 -13.27 -10.52 20.49
CA LYS A 833 -14.64 -10.92 20.84
C LYS A 833 -15.15 -11.94 19.81
N LYS A 834 -15.91 -12.95 20.29
CA LYS A 834 -16.55 -13.96 19.42
C LYS A 834 -17.68 -13.36 18.60
#